data_7983c468890d7656677107121d481113
#
_entry.id   7983c468890d7656677107121d481113
#
_cell.length_a   1.000
_cell.length_b   1.000
_cell.length_c   1.000
_cell.angle_alpha   90.00
_cell.angle_beta   90.00
_cell.angle_gamma   90.00
#
_symmetry.space_group_name_H-M   'P 1'
#
loop_
_entity.id
_entity.type
_entity.pdbx_description
1 polymer ?
#
loop_
_entity_poly.entity_id
_entity_poly.type
_entity_poly.pdbx_seq_one_letter_code
_entity_poly.pdbx_strand_id
1 'polypeptide(L)'
;MNDVPKLFGSLVFNESVMKDRLPTATYKAYKAAVLAGTPLNLEIANIIANAMKDWALEHGCTHFTHWFQPMTGITAEKHESFISPTAEGRVIMDFSGKELIQGEPDASSFPSGGLRATFEARGYTAWDPTSYAFIKDNCLCIPTAFCSYTGEVLDKKTPLLRSMNAASKAACKLLKLFGIDTIRVNSTVGPEQEYFLVDKKMWEKRKDLVYTGRTLFGAKSPRGQELDDHYFGIIKQRVLSFMKDLDDELWKLGVLAKTEHNEVAPAQHELAPIFTTTNVASDHNQLMMEFMKRVALRHGLVCLLHEKPFDGVNGSGKHNNWSLSTEEGLNLLEPGKEPYKNIRFLTFLAAIIKAVDEYQDLLRVSVASAGNDHRLGANEAPPAIVSMFLGTELTAVLEAIAADKVYNGNPESYIKVSDDTIPALVKDNTDRNRTSPFAFTGNKFEFRMLGSMFSIAGPNIVLNTIVAEELDEFADKLADAPDLEAAVYDLVKETYKAHKRIVFNGNGYTDAWVEEAAKRGLLNLKSTPEALPYLGHAKNIELFEKHNIFTKAEVESRVEILLENYSTTISIEAATMLDMFHKDILPAVTAYTRDLTKAVLDKKAAGVSAGFEGALADKLSKLGGEMYASSLKLEEGLKEAAEIGDSEKQALYYHDTVLEEMGELRSAVDAAEALTGGKYLDYPTYGELLFGVNE
;
A
#
# COMPACT_ATOMS: atom_id res chain seq x y z
N MET A 1 -22.97 -16.25 19.11
CA MET A 1 -21.50 -16.20 19.08
C MET A 1 -21.09 -17.02 17.89
N ASN A 2 -20.43 -16.39 16.90
CA ASN A 2 -19.97 -17.13 15.71
C ASN A 2 -18.87 -18.12 16.15
N ASP A 3 -18.96 -19.36 15.66
CA ASP A 3 -17.91 -20.36 15.82
C ASP A 3 -16.80 -20.00 14.82
N VAL A 4 -15.88 -19.14 15.21
CA VAL A 4 -14.83 -18.59 14.33
C VAL A 4 -14.04 -19.68 13.58
N PRO A 5 -13.64 -20.81 14.23
CA PRO A 5 -13.00 -21.91 13.50
C PRO A 5 -13.84 -22.50 12.37
N LYS A 6 -15.18 -22.49 12.46
CA LYS A 6 -16.06 -22.93 11.38
C LYS A 6 -16.35 -21.83 10.35
N LEU A 7 -16.31 -20.58 10.80
CA LEU A 7 -16.50 -19.42 9.93
C LEU A 7 -15.30 -19.20 9.02
N PHE A 8 -14.08 -19.40 9.53
CA PHE A 8 -12.85 -19.11 8.83
C PHE A 8 -12.71 -19.93 7.53
N GLY A 9 -12.55 -19.20 6.41
CA GLY A 9 -12.42 -19.82 5.09
C GLY A 9 -13.68 -20.49 4.55
N SER A 10 -14.87 -20.24 5.17
CA SER A 10 -16.13 -20.86 4.74
C SER A 10 -16.56 -20.49 3.32
N LEU A 11 -16.06 -19.34 2.81
CA LEU A 11 -16.29 -18.88 1.45
C LEU A 11 -15.04 -19.01 0.54
N VAL A 12 -14.11 -19.91 0.89
CA VAL A 12 -12.87 -20.14 0.12
C VAL A 12 -12.77 -21.58 -0.33
N PHE A 13 -12.51 -21.80 -1.61
CA PHE A 13 -12.23 -23.10 -2.18
C PHE A 13 -10.80 -23.53 -1.83
N ASN A 14 -10.54 -23.71 -0.55
CA ASN A 14 -9.23 -23.98 0.03
C ASN A 14 -8.85 -25.47 -0.02
N GLU A 15 -7.68 -25.82 0.51
CA GLU A 15 -7.20 -27.21 0.50
C GLU A 15 -8.12 -28.21 1.18
N SER A 16 -8.83 -27.80 2.25
CA SER A 16 -9.79 -28.68 2.92
C SER A 16 -10.96 -29.00 2.00
N VAL A 17 -11.53 -27.98 1.38
CA VAL A 17 -12.62 -28.15 0.40
C VAL A 17 -12.16 -28.96 -0.81
N MET A 18 -10.94 -28.70 -1.32
CA MET A 18 -10.37 -29.49 -2.42
C MET A 18 -10.19 -30.95 -2.07
N LYS A 19 -9.70 -31.27 -0.86
CA LYS A 19 -9.53 -32.67 -0.41
C LYS A 19 -10.85 -33.43 -0.30
N ASP A 20 -11.90 -32.73 0.11
CA ASP A 20 -13.24 -33.33 0.27
C ASP A 20 -13.94 -33.54 -1.07
N ARG A 21 -13.66 -32.73 -2.09
CA ARG A 21 -14.41 -32.69 -3.37
C ARG A 21 -13.66 -33.24 -4.57
N LEU A 22 -12.33 -33.27 -4.54
CA LEU A 22 -11.53 -33.77 -5.64
C LEU A 22 -11.14 -35.25 -5.45
N PRO A 23 -11.09 -36.03 -6.54
CA PRO A 23 -10.43 -37.33 -6.50
C PRO A 23 -9.00 -37.16 -5.96
N THR A 24 -8.57 -38.08 -5.10
CA THR A 24 -7.25 -38.02 -4.45
C THR A 24 -6.10 -37.86 -5.45
N ALA A 25 -6.19 -38.51 -6.61
CA ALA A 25 -5.17 -38.40 -7.66
C ALA A 25 -5.11 -36.98 -8.25
N THR A 26 -6.27 -36.37 -8.51
CA THR A 26 -6.37 -34.99 -9.02
C THR A 26 -5.84 -33.98 -8.03
N TYR A 27 -6.19 -34.12 -6.74
CA TYR A 27 -5.66 -33.23 -5.68
C TYR A 27 -4.14 -33.35 -5.56
N LYS A 28 -3.57 -34.56 -5.59
CA LYS A 28 -2.12 -34.76 -5.55
C LYS A 28 -1.41 -34.16 -6.77
N ALA A 29 -1.98 -34.34 -7.96
CA ALA A 29 -1.43 -33.77 -9.20
C ALA A 29 -1.48 -32.22 -9.19
N TYR A 30 -2.58 -31.64 -8.70
CA TYR A 30 -2.69 -30.19 -8.48
C TYR A 30 -1.62 -29.68 -7.54
N LYS A 31 -1.44 -30.30 -6.35
CA LYS A 31 -0.43 -29.89 -5.37
C LYS A 31 0.98 -30.00 -5.93
N ALA A 32 1.29 -31.08 -6.64
CA ALA A 32 2.60 -31.27 -7.27
C ALA A 32 2.90 -30.20 -8.32
N ALA A 33 1.91 -29.85 -9.15
CA ALA A 33 2.06 -28.82 -10.19
C ALA A 33 2.27 -27.43 -9.57
N VAL A 34 1.47 -27.06 -8.55
CA VAL A 34 1.61 -25.78 -7.83
C VAL A 34 2.97 -25.65 -7.17
N LEU A 35 3.43 -26.72 -6.49
CA LEU A 35 4.74 -26.74 -5.81
C LEU A 35 5.90 -26.64 -6.80
N ALA A 36 5.79 -27.37 -7.92
CA ALA A 36 6.82 -27.37 -8.97
C ALA A 36 6.76 -26.12 -9.86
N GLY A 37 5.70 -25.30 -9.76
CA GLY A 37 5.48 -24.16 -10.66
C GLY A 37 5.24 -24.56 -12.11
N THR A 38 4.59 -25.73 -12.34
CA THR A 38 4.29 -26.25 -13.67
C THR A 38 2.82 -26.07 -14.06
N PRO A 39 2.49 -25.84 -15.34
CA PRO A 39 1.11 -25.71 -15.78
C PRO A 39 0.27 -26.97 -15.52
N LEU A 40 -0.97 -26.77 -15.14
CA LEU A 40 -1.96 -27.85 -15.04
C LEU A 40 -2.48 -28.25 -16.44
N ASN A 41 -2.67 -29.54 -16.67
CA ASN A 41 -3.28 -30.00 -17.89
C ASN A 41 -4.80 -29.76 -17.88
N LEU A 42 -5.40 -29.72 -19.06
CA LEU A 42 -6.83 -29.44 -19.24
C LEU A 42 -7.76 -30.48 -18.57
N GLU A 43 -7.34 -31.74 -18.51
CA GLU A 43 -8.13 -32.81 -17.90
C GLU A 43 -8.26 -32.59 -16.38
N ILE A 44 -7.14 -32.28 -15.70
CA ILE A 44 -7.14 -31.92 -14.27
C ILE A 44 -7.95 -30.65 -14.05
N ALA A 45 -7.79 -29.64 -14.91
CA ALA A 45 -8.51 -28.37 -14.81
C ALA A 45 -10.04 -28.57 -14.97
N ASN A 46 -10.51 -29.46 -15.85
CA ASN A 46 -11.92 -29.77 -15.98
C ASN A 46 -12.51 -30.37 -14.70
N ILE A 47 -11.78 -31.26 -14.03
CA ILE A 47 -12.23 -31.86 -12.77
C ILE A 47 -12.33 -30.79 -11.67
N ILE A 48 -11.33 -29.93 -11.60
CA ILE A 48 -11.30 -28.83 -10.61
C ILE A 48 -12.41 -27.83 -10.90
N ALA A 49 -12.59 -27.41 -12.15
CA ALA A 49 -13.64 -26.48 -12.56
C ALA A 49 -15.05 -26.98 -12.19
N ASN A 50 -15.34 -28.24 -12.46
CA ASN A 50 -16.62 -28.82 -12.10
C ASN A 50 -16.83 -28.84 -10.58
N ALA A 51 -15.81 -29.22 -9.82
CA ALA A 51 -15.89 -29.22 -8.35
C ALA A 51 -16.06 -27.79 -7.78
N MET A 52 -15.37 -26.78 -8.33
CA MET A 52 -15.57 -25.38 -7.98
C MET A 52 -16.98 -24.91 -8.27
N LYS A 53 -17.51 -25.22 -9.46
CA LYS A 53 -18.89 -24.87 -9.86
C LYS A 53 -19.91 -25.49 -8.90
N ASP A 54 -19.80 -26.78 -8.63
CA ASP A 54 -20.74 -27.48 -7.75
C ASP A 54 -20.71 -26.88 -6.33
N TRP A 55 -19.52 -26.61 -5.83
CA TRP A 55 -19.34 -25.92 -4.56
C TRP A 55 -19.94 -24.50 -4.56
N ALA A 56 -19.73 -23.74 -5.63
CA ALA A 56 -20.29 -22.40 -5.78
C ALA A 56 -21.83 -22.41 -5.86
N LEU A 57 -22.42 -23.37 -6.61
CA LEU A 57 -23.86 -23.52 -6.68
C LEU A 57 -24.50 -23.87 -5.34
N GLU A 58 -23.86 -24.73 -4.52
CA GLU A 58 -24.30 -25.04 -3.15
C GLU A 58 -24.30 -23.81 -2.24
N HIS A 59 -23.43 -22.81 -2.51
CA HIS A 59 -23.39 -21.52 -1.82
C HIS A 59 -24.29 -20.45 -2.48
N GLY A 60 -25.12 -20.82 -3.44
CA GLY A 60 -26.09 -19.94 -4.10
C GLY A 60 -25.50 -19.07 -5.22
N CYS A 61 -24.28 -19.34 -5.67
CA CYS A 61 -23.70 -18.62 -6.81
C CYS A 61 -24.33 -19.07 -8.12
N THR A 62 -24.53 -18.14 -9.04
CA THR A 62 -24.98 -18.40 -10.41
C THR A 62 -23.98 -17.91 -11.46
N HIS A 63 -22.97 -17.19 -11.00
CA HIS A 63 -21.95 -16.55 -11.83
C HIS A 63 -20.55 -16.83 -11.30
N PHE A 64 -19.57 -16.67 -12.18
CA PHE A 64 -18.14 -16.62 -11.85
C PHE A 64 -17.51 -15.37 -12.45
N THR A 65 -16.34 -15.02 -11.98
CA THR A 65 -15.52 -13.94 -12.54
C THR A 65 -14.04 -14.30 -12.44
N HIS A 66 -13.28 -13.94 -13.47
CA HIS A 66 -11.84 -13.86 -13.38
C HIS A 66 -11.49 -12.57 -12.67
N TRP A 67 -11.05 -12.70 -11.42
CA TRP A 67 -10.73 -11.61 -10.51
C TRP A 67 -9.23 -11.31 -10.57
N PHE A 68 -8.85 -10.06 -10.86
CA PHE A 68 -7.44 -9.68 -10.98
C PHE A 68 -7.15 -8.26 -10.46
N GLN A 69 -5.88 -7.95 -10.26
CA GLN A 69 -5.39 -6.63 -9.81
C GLN A 69 -4.90 -5.84 -11.03
N PRO A 70 -5.65 -4.85 -11.53
CA PRO A 70 -5.24 -4.01 -12.65
C PRO A 70 -4.10 -3.08 -12.26
N MET A 71 -3.43 -2.44 -13.22
CA MET A 71 -2.40 -1.43 -12.94
C MET A 71 -2.94 -0.22 -12.20
N THR A 72 -4.20 0.14 -12.44
CA THR A 72 -4.93 1.20 -11.74
C THR A 72 -6.17 0.64 -11.06
N GLY A 73 -6.59 1.26 -9.95
CA GLY A 73 -7.73 0.76 -9.17
C GLY A 73 -7.37 -0.39 -8.22
N ILE A 74 -8.39 -0.97 -7.57
CA ILE A 74 -8.21 -2.02 -6.56
C ILE A 74 -8.28 -3.40 -7.22
N THR A 75 -9.44 -3.74 -7.79
CA THR A 75 -9.67 -5.02 -8.48
C THR A 75 -10.53 -4.83 -9.72
N ALA A 76 -10.48 -5.78 -10.65
CA ALA A 76 -11.31 -5.83 -11.84
C ALA A 76 -12.06 -7.15 -11.92
N GLU A 77 -13.31 -7.07 -12.36
CA GLU A 77 -14.26 -8.19 -12.44
C GLU A 77 -15.14 -8.08 -13.69
N LYS A 78 -15.45 -9.24 -14.27
CA LYS A 78 -16.45 -9.38 -15.33
C LYS A 78 -17.26 -10.63 -15.04
N HIS A 79 -18.47 -10.47 -14.52
CA HIS A 79 -19.31 -11.58 -14.11
C HIS A 79 -19.89 -12.32 -15.31
N GLU A 80 -19.65 -13.62 -15.39
CA GLU A 80 -20.19 -14.53 -16.40
C GLU A 80 -21.06 -15.60 -15.73
N SER A 81 -22.21 -15.89 -16.34
CA SER A 81 -23.10 -16.93 -15.81
C SER A 81 -22.60 -18.33 -16.16
N PHE A 82 -22.82 -19.30 -15.25
CA PHE A 82 -22.62 -20.72 -15.55
C PHE A 82 -23.63 -21.32 -16.56
N ILE A 83 -24.55 -20.53 -17.12
CA ILE A 83 -25.58 -21.01 -18.02
C ILE A 83 -24.98 -21.47 -19.36
N SER A 84 -25.25 -22.73 -19.72
CA SER A 84 -24.98 -23.27 -21.04
C SER A 84 -26.28 -23.80 -21.69
N PRO A 85 -26.59 -23.43 -22.96
CA PRO A 85 -27.79 -23.89 -23.62
C PRO A 85 -27.67 -25.38 -24.04
N THR A 86 -28.77 -26.10 -23.95
CA THR A 86 -28.86 -27.47 -24.50
C THR A 86 -29.55 -27.46 -25.84
N ALA A 87 -29.34 -28.54 -26.63
CA ALA A 87 -29.98 -28.71 -27.94
C ALA A 87 -31.53 -28.75 -27.87
N GLU A 88 -32.08 -29.02 -26.69
CA GLU A 88 -33.53 -29.12 -26.45
C GLU A 88 -34.16 -27.80 -26.02
N GLY A 89 -33.42 -26.68 -26.06
CA GLY A 89 -33.90 -25.37 -25.64
C GLY A 89 -34.00 -25.19 -24.10
N ARG A 90 -33.34 -26.03 -23.34
CA ARG A 90 -33.14 -25.90 -21.89
C ARG A 90 -31.75 -25.34 -21.60
N VAL A 91 -31.48 -25.08 -20.34
CA VAL A 91 -30.15 -24.66 -19.86
C VAL A 91 -29.63 -25.62 -18.79
N ILE A 92 -28.33 -25.77 -18.75
CA ILE A 92 -27.59 -26.42 -17.67
C ILE A 92 -26.64 -25.42 -17.05
N MET A 93 -26.15 -25.72 -15.86
CA MET A 93 -25.06 -24.99 -15.23
C MET A 93 -23.77 -25.75 -15.53
N ASP A 94 -22.89 -25.13 -16.31
CA ASP A 94 -21.63 -25.72 -16.77
C ASP A 94 -20.46 -24.76 -16.51
N PHE A 95 -19.30 -25.33 -16.29
CA PHE A 95 -18.05 -24.60 -16.14
C PHE A 95 -16.88 -25.51 -16.49
N SER A 96 -16.23 -25.22 -17.57
CA SER A 96 -15.17 -26.05 -18.13
C SER A 96 -13.79 -25.66 -17.59
N GLY A 97 -12.83 -26.58 -17.65
CA GLY A 97 -11.44 -26.29 -17.36
C GLY A 97 -10.84 -25.24 -18.29
N LYS A 98 -11.35 -25.08 -19.51
CA LYS A 98 -10.96 -24.01 -20.42
C LYS A 98 -11.38 -22.66 -19.86
N GLU A 99 -12.62 -22.52 -19.40
CA GLU A 99 -13.15 -21.30 -18.78
C GLU A 99 -12.45 -20.98 -17.44
N LEU A 100 -12.04 -22.01 -16.68
CA LEU A 100 -11.25 -21.84 -15.48
C LEU A 100 -9.84 -21.29 -15.80
N ILE A 101 -9.16 -21.89 -16.77
CA ILE A 101 -7.76 -21.54 -17.09
C ILE A 101 -7.66 -20.18 -17.76
N GLN A 102 -8.58 -19.84 -18.67
CA GLN A 102 -8.47 -18.68 -19.55
C GLN A 102 -9.80 -17.98 -19.74
N GLY A 103 -9.78 -16.65 -19.56
CA GLY A 103 -10.84 -15.73 -19.99
C GLY A 103 -10.35 -14.79 -21.09
N GLU A 104 -11.30 -14.18 -21.80
CA GLU A 104 -11.04 -13.24 -22.90
C GLU A 104 -11.77 -11.90 -22.64
N PRO A 105 -11.34 -11.10 -21.64
CA PRO A 105 -11.96 -9.80 -21.39
C PRO A 105 -11.60 -8.79 -22.48
N ASP A 106 -12.41 -7.74 -22.61
CA ASP A 106 -12.07 -6.57 -23.39
C ASP A 106 -10.96 -5.76 -22.67
N ALA A 107 -9.81 -5.61 -23.35
CA ALA A 107 -8.67 -4.88 -22.83
C ALA A 107 -8.62 -3.41 -23.31
N SER A 108 -9.56 -2.96 -24.14
CA SER A 108 -9.51 -1.63 -24.78
C SER A 108 -9.59 -0.47 -23.79
N SER A 109 -10.25 -0.68 -22.66
CA SER A 109 -10.44 0.34 -21.61
C SER A 109 -9.37 0.33 -20.52
N PHE A 110 -8.45 -0.64 -20.52
CA PHE A 110 -7.38 -0.70 -19.53
C PHE A 110 -6.18 0.15 -19.95
N PRO A 111 -5.55 0.89 -19.02
CA PRO A 111 -4.32 1.62 -19.29
C PRO A 111 -3.24 0.69 -19.84
N SER A 112 -2.62 1.06 -20.95
CA SER A 112 -1.59 0.24 -21.61
C SER A 112 -0.27 0.96 -21.82
N GLY A 113 -0.20 2.30 -21.61
CA GLY A 113 1.02 3.08 -21.80
C GLY A 113 1.71 2.81 -23.14
N GLY A 114 0.95 2.66 -24.21
CA GLY A 114 1.47 2.38 -25.54
C GLY A 114 1.80 0.91 -25.85
N LEU A 115 1.68 -0.02 -24.90
CA LEU A 115 1.93 -1.46 -25.13
C LEU A 115 0.95 -2.10 -26.13
N ARG A 116 -0.23 -1.53 -26.27
CA ARG A 116 -1.30 -2.05 -27.08
C ARG A 116 -1.65 -1.09 -28.20
N ALA A 117 -1.82 -1.61 -29.41
CA ALA A 117 -2.36 -0.81 -30.50
C ALA A 117 -3.80 -0.40 -30.22
N THR A 118 -4.21 0.80 -30.61
CA THR A 118 -5.53 1.37 -30.30
C THR A 118 -6.70 0.50 -30.80
N PHE A 119 -6.50 -0.26 -31.86
CA PHE A 119 -7.54 -1.15 -32.43
C PHE A 119 -7.59 -2.53 -31.76
N GLU A 120 -6.64 -2.89 -30.91
CA GLU A 120 -6.63 -4.15 -30.20
C GLU A 120 -7.56 -4.06 -28.99
N ALA A 121 -8.61 -4.88 -28.96
CA ALA A 121 -9.57 -4.91 -27.87
C ALA A 121 -9.43 -6.15 -26.98
N ARG A 122 -8.87 -7.26 -27.51
CA ARG A 122 -8.80 -8.52 -26.79
C ARG A 122 -7.64 -8.55 -25.79
N GLY A 123 -7.92 -9.03 -24.57
CA GLY A 123 -6.93 -9.43 -23.58
C GLY A 123 -7.18 -10.85 -23.12
N TYR A 124 -6.30 -11.36 -22.29
CA TYR A 124 -6.42 -12.70 -21.70
C TYR A 124 -6.22 -12.63 -20.20
N THR A 125 -7.11 -13.31 -19.47
CA THR A 125 -6.91 -13.66 -18.07
C THR A 125 -6.45 -15.11 -17.96
N ALA A 126 -5.53 -15.39 -17.03
CA ALA A 126 -5.02 -16.73 -16.79
C ALA A 126 -5.15 -17.08 -15.30
N TRP A 127 -5.75 -18.24 -15.00
CA TRP A 127 -5.92 -18.69 -13.62
C TRP A 127 -4.58 -18.78 -12.87
N ASP A 128 -4.56 -18.25 -11.65
CA ASP A 128 -3.48 -18.45 -10.71
C ASP A 128 -3.84 -19.55 -9.70
N PRO A 129 -3.31 -20.75 -9.84
CA PRO A 129 -3.61 -21.86 -8.94
C PRO A 129 -2.92 -21.73 -7.57
N THR A 130 -2.07 -20.72 -7.35
CA THR A 130 -1.37 -20.47 -6.07
C THR A 130 -2.18 -19.59 -5.12
N SER A 131 -3.33 -19.06 -5.59
CA SER A 131 -4.30 -18.32 -4.79
C SER A 131 -5.67 -18.98 -4.90
N TYR A 132 -6.36 -19.13 -3.78
CA TYR A 132 -7.64 -19.87 -3.77
C TYR A 132 -8.78 -19.03 -4.34
N ALA A 133 -9.67 -19.68 -5.12
CA ALA A 133 -10.94 -19.10 -5.50
C ALA A 133 -11.83 -18.90 -4.26
N PHE A 134 -12.66 -17.87 -4.29
CA PHE A 134 -13.50 -17.49 -3.17
C PHE A 134 -14.88 -17.01 -3.65
N ILE A 135 -15.84 -16.95 -2.75
CA ILE A 135 -17.18 -16.45 -3.04
C ILE A 135 -17.36 -15.05 -2.47
N LYS A 136 -17.74 -14.12 -3.34
CA LYS A 136 -18.10 -12.74 -3.01
C LYS A 136 -19.37 -12.37 -3.79
N ASP A 137 -20.35 -11.77 -3.13
CA ASP A 137 -21.60 -11.30 -3.76
C ASP A 137 -22.35 -12.38 -4.59
N ASN A 138 -22.40 -13.62 -4.08
CA ASN A 138 -22.96 -14.77 -4.78
C ASN A 138 -22.30 -15.03 -6.15
N CYS A 139 -21.05 -14.67 -6.31
CA CYS A 139 -20.22 -14.91 -7.48
C CYS A 139 -18.95 -15.67 -7.07
N LEU A 140 -18.56 -16.68 -7.85
CA LEU A 140 -17.28 -17.36 -7.71
C LEU A 140 -16.17 -16.48 -8.30
N CYS A 141 -15.30 -15.94 -7.44
CA CYS A 141 -14.15 -15.14 -7.84
C CYS A 141 -12.91 -16.04 -7.98
N ILE A 142 -12.30 -16.02 -9.14
CA ILE A 142 -11.13 -16.84 -9.48
C ILE A 142 -9.93 -15.91 -9.64
N PRO A 143 -8.91 -15.96 -8.76
CA PRO A 143 -7.72 -15.15 -8.91
C PRO A 143 -6.97 -15.45 -10.20
N THR A 144 -6.68 -14.38 -10.98
CA THR A 144 -6.07 -14.50 -12.31
C THR A 144 -5.00 -13.46 -12.55
N ALA A 145 -4.09 -13.76 -13.47
CA ALA A 145 -3.22 -12.82 -14.15
C ALA A 145 -3.95 -12.20 -15.36
N PHE A 146 -3.49 -11.04 -15.85
CA PHE A 146 -4.07 -10.37 -17.02
C PHE A 146 -2.98 -9.85 -17.95
N CYS A 147 -3.11 -10.12 -19.25
CA CYS A 147 -2.21 -9.65 -20.28
C CYS A 147 -2.95 -9.17 -21.55
N SER A 148 -2.23 -8.41 -22.39
CA SER A 148 -2.69 -7.99 -23.72
C SER A 148 -2.84 -9.19 -24.69
N TYR A 149 -3.39 -8.92 -25.88
CA TYR A 149 -3.47 -9.91 -26.97
C TYR A 149 -2.09 -10.45 -27.38
N THR A 150 -1.07 -9.64 -27.31
CA THR A 150 0.32 -9.97 -27.68
C THR A 150 1.13 -10.53 -26.51
N GLY A 151 0.56 -10.55 -25.29
CA GLY A 151 1.12 -11.20 -24.12
C GLY A 151 1.82 -10.27 -23.14
N GLU A 152 1.85 -8.95 -23.38
CA GLU A 152 2.40 -7.97 -22.44
C GLU A 152 1.52 -7.90 -21.19
N VAL A 153 2.17 -7.81 -20.06
CA VAL A 153 1.53 -7.84 -18.75
C VAL A 153 0.85 -6.50 -18.43
N LEU A 154 -0.45 -6.55 -18.16
CA LEU A 154 -1.30 -5.40 -17.85
C LEU A 154 -1.84 -5.41 -16.41
N ASP A 155 -1.26 -6.23 -15.53
CA ASP A 155 -1.68 -6.38 -14.14
C ASP A 155 -0.50 -6.21 -13.16
N LYS A 156 -0.81 -6.37 -11.87
CA LYS A 156 0.17 -6.35 -10.78
C LYS A 156 0.53 -7.76 -10.30
N LYS A 157 -0.30 -8.77 -10.56
CA LYS A 157 -0.11 -10.14 -10.08
C LYS A 157 0.98 -10.89 -10.83
N THR A 158 1.00 -10.78 -12.15
CA THR A 158 2.00 -11.48 -12.99
C THR A 158 3.43 -11.12 -12.60
N PRO A 159 3.83 -9.82 -12.51
CA PRO A 159 5.18 -9.49 -12.10
C PRO A 159 5.45 -9.86 -10.64
N LEU A 160 4.45 -9.87 -9.76
CA LEU A 160 4.61 -10.34 -8.39
C LEU A 160 4.99 -11.83 -8.36
N LEU A 161 4.27 -12.68 -9.07
CA LEU A 161 4.57 -14.11 -9.18
C LEU A 161 5.96 -14.36 -9.80
N ARG A 162 6.31 -13.60 -10.84
CA ARG A 162 7.66 -13.66 -11.46
C ARG A 162 8.75 -13.32 -10.44
N SER A 163 8.56 -12.24 -9.66
CA SER A 163 9.53 -11.81 -8.63
C SER A 163 9.68 -12.81 -7.49
N MET A 164 8.59 -13.42 -7.04
CA MET A 164 8.60 -14.49 -6.04
C MET A 164 9.38 -15.72 -6.55
N ASN A 165 9.21 -16.07 -7.81
CA ASN A 165 9.96 -17.18 -8.43
C ASN A 165 11.45 -16.84 -8.57
N ALA A 166 11.82 -15.62 -8.92
CA ALA A 166 13.22 -15.17 -8.99
C ALA A 166 13.87 -15.26 -7.61
N ALA A 167 13.22 -14.70 -6.57
CA ALA A 167 13.70 -14.77 -5.19
C ALA A 167 13.84 -16.23 -4.70
N SER A 168 12.85 -17.07 -5.02
CA SER A 168 12.89 -18.49 -4.66
C SER A 168 14.09 -19.21 -5.29
N LYS A 169 14.32 -19.03 -6.59
CA LYS A 169 15.43 -19.66 -7.30
C LYS A 169 16.79 -19.24 -6.72
N ALA A 170 17.00 -17.96 -6.53
CA ALA A 170 18.23 -17.39 -5.99
C ALA A 170 18.46 -17.87 -4.55
N ALA A 171 17.44 -17.83 -3.70
CA ALA A 171 17.53 -18.29 -2.32
C ALA A 171 17.79 -19.80 -2.22
N CYS A 172 17.11 -20.64 -3.01
CA CYS A 172 17.35 -22.10 -3.04
C CYS A 172 18.77 -22.44 -3.52
N LYS A 173 19.28 -21.69 -4.53
CA LYS A 173 20.67 -21.85 -5.01
C LYS A 173 21.68 -21.57 -3.89
N LEU A 174 21.47 -20.48 -3.16
CA LEU A 174 22.32 -20.11 -2.03
C LEU A 174 22.21 -21.11 -0.86
N LEU A 175 21.00 -21.54 -0.49
CA LEU A 175 20.75 -22.46 0.62
C LEU A 175 21.40 -23.82 0.44
N LYS A 176 21.53 -24.30 -0.79
CA LYS A 176 22.27 -25.54 -1.09
C LYS A 176 23.71 -25.50 -0.61
N LEU A 177 24.36 -24.34 -0.64
CA LEU A 177 25.74 -24.18 -0.14
C LEU A 177 25.82 -24.38 1.38
N PHE A 178 24.74 -24.06 2.09
CA PHE A 178 24.60 -24.29 3.55
C PHE A 178 24.07 -25.70 3.89
N GLY A 179 23.95 -26.60 2.90
CA GLY A 179 23.43 -27.95 3.10
C GLY A 179 21.92 -28.02 3.35
N ILE A 180 21.18 -26.96 3.03
CA ILE A 180 19.72 -26.90 3.17
C ILE A 180 19.13 -27.15 1.78
N ASP A 181 18.46 -28.29 1.62
CA ASP A 181 17.76 -28.67 0.39
C ASP A 181 16.27 -28.40 0.59
N THR A 182 15.77 -27.39 -0.08
CA THR A 182 14.34 -27.02 -0.10
C THR A 182 13.88 -26.85 -1.53
N ILE A 183 12.62 -27.24 -1.79
CA ILE A 183 12.01 -27.13 -3.13
C ILE A 183 11.70 -25.67 -3.45
N ARG A 184 11.33 -24.86 -2.44
CA ARG A 184 10.88 -23.49 -2.63
C ARG A 184 11.20 -22.63 -1.42
N VAL A 185 11.52 -21.37 -1.70
CA VAL A 185 11.53 -20.29 -0.73
C VAL A 185 10.40 -19.32 -1.09
N ASN A 186 9.56 -19.00 -0.13
CA ASN A 186 8.47 -18.05 -0.29
C ASN A 186 8.84 -16.73 0.37
N SER A 187 8.62 -15.61 -0.34
CA SER A 187 8.51 -14.33 0.34
C SER A 187 7.18 -14.28 1.08
N THR A 188 7.20 -13.78 2.30
CA THR A 188 6.03 -13.63 3.17
C THR A 188 5.83 -12.18 3.54
N VAL A 189 4.57 -11.76 3.70
CA VAL A 189 4.25 -10.40 4.10
C VAL A 189 3.00 -10.32 4.96
N GLY A 190 3.02 -9.41 5.95
CA GLY A 190 1.88 -8.99 6.73
C GLY A 190 1.75 -7.48 6.65
N PRO A 191 0.84 -6.94 5.84
CA PRO A 191 0.65 -5.50 5.72
C PRO A 191 -0.26 -4.98 6.83
N GLU A 192 0.17 -3.97 7.57
CA GLU A 192 -0.62 -3.27 8.58
C GLU A 192 -1.41 -2.16 7.89
N GLN A 193 -2.74 -2.27 7.83
CA GLN A 193 -3.60 -1.34 7.09
C GLN A 193 -4.14 -0.25 8.00
N GLU A 194 -3.64 0.97 7.86
CA GLU A 194 -4.23 2.15 8.48
C GLU A 194 -5.36 2.75 7.63
N TYR A 195 -6.34 3.36 8.28
CA TYR A 195 -7.50 3.97 7.64
C TYR A 195 -8.20 4.97 8.56
N PHE A 196 -9.02 5.87 7.96
CA PHE A 196 -9.91 6.76 8.71
C PHE A 196 -11.36 6.34 8.57
N LEU A 197 -12.15 6.56 9.63
CA LEU A 197 -13.61 6.41 9.61
C LEU A 197 -14.28 7.75 9.90
N VAL A 198 -15.13 8.17 8.99
CA VAL A 198 -15.93 9.39 9.14
C VAL A 198 -17.43 9.09 9.06
N ASP A 199 -18.27 9.93 9.66
CA ASP A 199 -19.70 9.77 9.55
C ASP A 199 -20.17 9.99 8.11
N LYS A 200 -21.00 9.07 7.59
CA LYS A 200 -21.46 9.09 6.20
C LYS A 200 -22.21 10.40 5.86
N LYS A 201 -23.03 10.91 6.77
CA LYS A 201 -23.80 12.14 6.53
C LYS A 201 -22.90 13.38 6.43
N MET A 202 -21.76 13.37 7.12
CA MET A 202 -20.76 14.42 7.00
C MET A 202 -19.98 14.28 5.69
N TRP A 203 -19.57 13.07 5.35
CA TRP A 203 -18.86 12.78 4.11
C TRP A 203 -19.68 13.16 2.87
N GLU A 204 -20.99 12.86 2.83
CA GLU A 204 -21.87 13.17 1.70
C GLU A 204 -21.95 14.69 1.38
N LYS A 205 -21.63 15.55 2.34
CA LYS A 205 -21.58 17.00 2.19
C LYS A 205 -20.21 17.54 1.76
N ARG A 206 -19.21 16.70 1.63
CA ARG A 206 -17.83 17.08 1.29
C ARG A 206 -17.46 16.55 -0.09
N LYS A 207 -17.62 17.40 -1.13
CA LYS A 207 -17.29 17.04 -2.52
C LYS A 207 -15.84 16.57 -2.67
N ASP A 208 -14.90 17.19 -1.98
CA ASP A 208 -13.49 16.81 -1.98
C ASP A 208 -13.30 15.38 -1.44
N LEU A 209 -13.90 15.01 -0.33
CA LEU A 209 -13.86 13.64 0.18
C LEU A 209 -14.53 12.63 -0.75
N VAL A 210 -15.63 13.03 -1.41
CA VAL A 210 -16.36 12.16 -2.35
C VAL A 210 -15.56 11.91 -3.63
N TYR A 211 -14.93 12.94 -4.20
CA TYR A 211 -14.26 12.84 -5.50
C TYR A 211 -12.78 12.47 -5.40
N THR A 212 -12.10 12.92 -4.35
CA THR A 212 -10.64 12.76 -4.23
C THR A 212 -10.19 11.90 -3.04
N GLY A 213 -11.07 11.63 -2.09
CA GLY A 213 -10.76 10.88 -0.88
C GLY A 213 -10.02 11.68 0.19
N ARG A 214 -9.70 12.96 -0.08
CA ARG A 214 -9.06 13.87 0.88
C ARG A 214 -9.73 15.23 0.93
N THR A 215 -9.55 15.95 2.04
CA THR A 215 -10.00 17.33 2.17
C THR A 215 -9.08 18.27 1.42
N LEU A 216 -9.62 19.09 0.53
CA LEU A 216 -8.90 20.14 -0.21
C LEU A 216 -8.92 21.48 0.52
N PHE A 217 -9.91 21.70 1.39
CA PHE A 217 -10.07 22.82 2.28
C PHE A 217 -10.38 22.35 3.70
N GLY A 218 -10.13 23.20 4.68
CA GLY A 218 -10.53 22.99 6.06
C GLY A 218 -9.63 23.72 7.03
N ALA A 219 -10.19 24.73 7.72
CA ALA A 219 -9.51 25.40 8.79
C ALA A 219 -9.17 24.41 9.92
N LYS A 220 -8.01 24.60 10.54
CA LYS A 220 -7.56 23.75 11.65
C LYS A 220 -8.60 23.70 12.77
N SER A 221 -8.97 22.49 13.17
CA SER A 221 -9.84 22.30 14.35
C SER A 221 -9.18 22.84 15.63
N PRO A 222 -9.94 23.39 16.58
CA PRO A 222 -9.41 23.76 17.89
C PRO A 222 -8.77 22.61 18.66
N ARG A 223 -9.16 21.38 18.36
CA ARG A 223 -8.57 20.16 18.87
C ARG A 223 -8.20 19.23 17.71
N GLY A 224 -6.98 18.73 17.72
CA GLY A 224 -6.47 17.71 16.82
C GLY A 224 -6.01 16.49 17.60
N GLN A 225 -4.75 16.11 17.42
CA GLN A 225 -4.11 14.94 18.05
C GLN A 225 -3.13 15.31 19.19
N GLU A 226 -3.18 16.56 19.68
CA GLU A 226 -2.15 17.14 20.58
C GLU A 226 -2.02 16.41 21.92
N LEU A 227 -3.04 15.66 22.34
CA LEU A 227 -3.05 14.93 23.60
C LEU A 227 -2.65 13.46 23.45
N ASP A 228 -2.50 12.96 22.23
CA ASP A 228 -2.24 11.55 21.89
C ASP A 228 -3.24 10.56 22.54
N ASP A 229 -4.41 11.06 22.95
CA ASP A 229 -5.39 10.34 23.74
C ASP A 229 -6.32 9.44 22.92
N HIS A 230 -6.26 9.54 21.58
CA HIS A 230 -6.98 8.61 20.70
C HIS A 230 -6.28 7.26 20.63
N TYR A 231 -4.97 7.23 20.47
CA TYR A 231 -4.18 5.99 20.41
C TYR A 231 -4.34 5.14 21.68
N PHE A 232 -4.28 5.76 22.87
CA PHE A 232 -4.47 5.10 24.15
C PHE A 232 -5.92 5.10 24.66
N GLY A 233 -6.85 5.55 23.81
CA GLY A 233 -8.27 5.62 24.12
C GLY A 233 -9.02 4.32 23.90
N ILE A 234 -10.25 4.27 24.42
CA ILE A 234 -11.17 3.17 24.10
C ILE A 234 -11.68 3.30 22.67
N ILE A 235 -11.92 2.16 22.01
CA ILE A 235 -12.58 2.14 20.71
C ILE A 235 -14.06 2.47 20.92
N LYS A 236 -14.59 3.47 20.20
CA LYS A 236 -15.99 3.87 20.27
C LYS A 236 -16.91 2.71 19.86
N GLN A 237 -18.07 2.57 20.47
CA GLN A 237 -18.96 1.42 20.27
C GLN A 237 -19.37 1.21 18.81
N ARG A 238 -19.65 2.28 18.07
CA ARG A 238 -19.99 2.19 16.64
C ARG A 238 -18.83 1.71 15.78
N VAL A 239 -17.61 2.14 16.10
CA VAL A 239 -16.37 1.69 15.44
C VAL A 239 -16.11 0.22 15.79
N LEU A 240 -16.24 -0.18 17.06
CA LEU A 240 -16.08 -1.57 17.50
C LEU A 240 -17.09 -2.51 16.78
N SER A 241 -18.33 -2.04 16.57
CA SER A 241 -19.33 -2.82 15.82
C SER A 241 -18.93 -2.99 14.35
N PHE A 242 -18.37 -1.95 13.72
CA PHE A 242 -17.81 -2.02 12.39
C PHE A 242 -16.64 -3.01 12.33
N MET A 243 -15.67 -2.91 13.23
CA MET A 243 -14.49 -3.80 13.29
C MET A 243 -14.90 -5.26 13.41
N LYS A 244 -15.84 -5.55 14.29
CA LYS A 244 -16.36 -6.92 14.47
C LYS A 244 -17.03 -7.47 13.22
N ASP A 245 -17.86 -6.67 12.53
CA ASP A 245 -18.51 -7.13 11.30
C ASP A 245 -17.50 -7.26 10.16
N LEU A 246 -16.46 -6.42 10.14
CA LEU A 246 -15.34 -6.52 9.19
C LEU A 246 -14.56 -7.82 9.40
N ASP A 247 -14.20 -8.15 10.63
CA ASP A 247 -13.54 -9.41 11.00
C ASP A 247 -14.34 -10.62 10.49
N ASP A 248 -15.64 -10.67 10.78
CA ASP A 248 -16.52 -11.76 10.36
C ASP A 248 -16.53 -11.93 8.83
N GLU A 249 -16.56 -10.85 8.05
CA GLU A 249 -16.50 -10.91 6.58
C GLU A 249 -15.12 -11.35 6.08
N LEU A 250 -14.05 -10.81 6.65
CA LEU A 250 -12.67 -11.14 6.26
C LEU A 250 -12.33 -12.59 6.61
N TRP A 251 -12.76 -13.09 7.77
CA TRP A 251 -12.52 -14.48 8.18
C TRP A 251 -13.24 -15.47 7.26
N LYS A 252 -14.47 -15.18 6.78
CA LYS A 252 -15.15 -16.02 5.77
C LYS A 252 -14.30 -16.17 4.51
N LEU A 253 -13.58 -15.11 4.12
CA LEU A 253 -12.69 -15.08 2.96
C LEU A 253 -11.28 -15.60 3.24
N GLY A 254 -11.01 -16.15 4.43
CA GLY A 254 -9.72 -16.72 4.80
C GLY A 254 -8.64 -15.68 5.11
N VAL A 255 -9.00 -14.39 5.23
CA VAL A 255 -8.07 -13.34 5.64
C VAL A 255 -7.83 -13.45 7.15
N LEU A 256 -6.57 -13.54 7.55
CA LEU A 256 -6.15 -13.70 8.95
C LEU A 256 -6.13 -12.34 9.68
N ALA A 257 -7.21 -11.56 9.61
CA ALA A 257 -7.38 -10.34 10.39
C ALA A 257 -7.24 -10.65 11.89
N LYS A 258 -6.38 -9.93 12.61
CA LYS A 258 -6.04 -10.30 13.98
C LYS A 258 -6.03 -9.14 14.96
N THR A 259 -5.46 -8.01 14.60
CA THR A 259 -5.26 -6.88 15.51
C THR A 259 -5.96 -5.66 14.97
N GLU A 260 -6.78 -5.04 15.79
CA GLU A 260 -7.44 -3.76 15.47
C GLU A 260 -7.28 -2.81 16.65
N HIS A 261 -6.94 -1.56 16.38
CA HIS A 261 -6.79 -0.53 17.40
C HIS A 261 -6.97 0.89 16.81
N ASN A 262 -7.02 1.86 17.70
CA ASN A 262 -6.97 3.28 17.34
C ASN A 262 -5.55 3.69 16.99
N GLU A 263 -5.42 4.56 15.99
CA GLU A 263 -4.19 5.26 15.66
C GLU A 263 -4.12 6.66 16.29
N VAL A 264 -3.01 7.39 16.06
CA VAL A 264 -2.73 8.67 16.74
C VAL A 264 -3.72 9.76 16.32
N ALA A 265 -4.04 9.89 15.04
CA ALA A 265 -4.99 10.89 14.58
C ALA A 265 -6.42 10.56 15.01
N PRO A 266 -7.22 11.57 15.40
CA PRO A 266 -8.65 11.34 15.64
C PRO A 266 -9.32 10.68 14.42
N ALA A 267 -10.22 9.73 14.67
CA ALA A 267 -10.91 8.94 13.65
C ALA A 267 -10.02 7.99 12.83
N GLN A 268 -8.75 7.84 13.18
CA GLN A 268 -7.81 6.90 12.53
C GLN A 268 -7.73 5.58 13.28
N HIS A 269 -7.65 4.48 12.53
CA HIS A 269 -7.60 3.12 13.04
C HIS A 269 -6.64 2.28 12.19
N GLU A 270 -6.26 1.12 12.72
CA GLU A 270 -5.43 0.13 12.01
C GLU A 270 -6.01 -1.27 12.12
N LEU A 271 -5.84 -2.06 11.06
CA LEU A 271 -6.05 -3.50 11.04
C LEU A 271 -4.77 -4.19 10.57
N ALA A 272 -4.24 -5.10 11.40
CA ALA A 272 -3.05 -5.88 11.11
C ALA A 272 -3.39 -7.38 10.98
N PRO A 273 -3.18 -8.00 9.80
CA PRO A 273 -3.34 -9.44 9.61
C PRO A 273 -2.10 -10.21 10.03
N ILE A 274 -2.26 -11.51 10.27
CA ILE A 274 -1.12 -12.43 10.31
C ILE A 274 -0.54 -12.54 8.89
N PHE A 275 0.78 -12.61 8.79
CA PHE A 275 1.48 -12.74 7.51
C PHE A 275 1.14 -14.05 6.77
N THR A 276 1.22 -14.01 5.45
CA THR A 276 1.14 -15.18 4.58
C THR A 276 2.08 -14.99 3.37
N THR A 277 2.05 -15.90 2.39
CA THR A 277 2.85 -15.74 1.16
C THR A 277 2.46 -14.44 0.46
N THR A 278 3.43 -13.76 -0.11
CA THR A 278 3.23 -12.40 -0.66
C THR A 278 2.12 -12.32 -1.70
N ASN A 279 1.94 -13.37 -2.53
CA ASN A 279 0.84 -13.44 -3.49
C ASN A 279 -0.53 -13.45 -2.79
N VAL A 280 -0.73 -14.34 -1.84
CA VAL A 280 -1.99 -14.46 -1.08
C VAL A 280 -2.23 -13.20 -0.24
N ALA A 281 -1.19 -12.67 0.41
CA ALA A 281 -1.28 -11.43 1.18
C ALA A 281 -1.69 -10.23 0.32
N SER A 282 -1.21 -10.17 -0.93
CA SER A 282 -1.60 -9.12 -1.87
C SER A 282 -3.09 -9.22 -2.24
N ASP A 283 -3.58 -10.41 -2.57
CA ASP A 283 -5.01 -10.62 -2.83
C ASP A 283 -5.87 -10.30 -1.59
N HIS A 284 -5.45 -10.77 -0.41
CA HIS A 284 -6.14 -10.49 0.85
C HIS A 284 -6.18 -9.00 1.18
N ASN A 285 -5.10 -8.24 0.93
CA ASN A 285 -5.09 -6.81 1.16
C ASN A 285 -6.04 -6.05 0.22
N GLN A 286 -6.16 -6.48 -1.04
CA GLN A 286 -7.16 -5.91 -1.96
C GLN A 286 -8.60 -6.16 -1.47
N LEU A 287 -8.90 -7.38 -1.03
CA LEU A 287 -10.19 -7.72 -0.42
C LEU A 287 -10.44 -6.91 0.86
N MET A 288 -9.42 -6.79 1.72
CA MET A 288 -9.49 -6.01 2.95
C MET A 288 -9.89 -4.56 2.66
N MET A 289 -9.22 -3.89 1.71
CA MET A 289 -9.54 -2.52 1.32
C MET A 289 -10.97 -2.37 0.77
N GLU A 290 -11.44 -3.35 -0.01
CA GLU A 290 -12.81 -3.37 -0.52
C GLU A 290 -13.82 -3.53 0.62
N PHE A 291 -13.62 -4.53 1.48
CA PHE A 291 -14.56 -4.83 2.57
C PHE A 291 -14.59 -3.75 3.65
N MET A 292 -13.47 -3.09 3.95
CA MET A 292 -13.44 -1.92 4.83
C MET A 292 -14.42 -0.84 4.36
N LYS A 293 -14.40 -0.50 3.06
CA LYS A 293 -15.33 0.47 2.49
C LYS A 293 -16.79 0.00 2.56
N ARG A 294 -17.04 -1.25 2.22
CA ARG A 294 -18.40 -1.83 2.16
C ARG A 294 -19.04 -1.98 3.53
N VAL A 295 -18.28 -2.51 4.49
CA VAL A 295 -18.77 -2.70 5.86
C VAL A 295 -18.97 -1.36 6.56
N ALA A 296 -18.09 -0.37 6.36
CA ALA A 296 -18.27 0.97 6.91
C ALA A 296 -19.63 1.57 6.53
N LEU A 297 -20.06 1.42 5.28
CA LEU A 297 -21.35 1.91 4.81
C LEU A 297 -22.54 1.27 5.54
N ARG A 298 -22.45 -0.01 5.95
CA ARG A 298 -23.50 -0.69 6.73
C ARG A 298 -23.66 -0.06 8.11
N HIS A 299 -22.58 0.50 8.66
CA HIS A 299 -22.56 1.20 9.96
C HIS A 299 -22.81 2.72 9.86
N GLY A 300 -23.19 3.21 8.68
CA GLY A 300 -23.36 4.65 8.43
C GLY A 300 -22.04 5.42 8.53
N LEU A 301 -20.93 4.74 8.29
CA LEU A 301 -19.58 5.27 8.24
C LEU A 301 -19.05 5.22 6.80
N VAL A 302 -17.96 5.96 6.53
CA VAL A 302 -17.18 5.86 5.31
C VAL A 302 -15.72 5.64 5.70
N CYS A 303 -15.12 4.61 5.12
CA CYS A 303 -13.70 4.31 5.28
C CYS A 303 -12.89 5.09 4.24
N LEU A 304 -12.00 5.95 4.70
CA LEU A 304 -11.06 6.70 3.87
C LEU A 304 -9.71 5.99 3.89
N LEU A 305 -9.26 5.57 2.70
CA LEU A 305 -7.97 4.90 2.49
C LEU A 305 -6.92 5.84 1.89
N HIS A 306 -7.27 7.11 1.60
CA HIS A 306 -6.30 8.10 1.15
C HIS A 306 -5.19 8.27 2.20
N GLU A 307 -3.95 8.45 1.76
CA GLU A 307 -2.76 8.56 2.62
C GLU A 307 -2.78 9.78 3.54
N LYS A 308 -3.43 10.87 3.11
CA LYS A 308 -3.53 12.12 3.87
C LYS A 308 -4.91 12.74 3.70
N PRO A 309 -5.96 12.16 4.31
CA PRO A 309 -7.32 12.71 4.14
C PRO A 309 -7.51 14.04 4.87
N PHE A 310 -6.72 14.32 5.89
CA PHE A 310 -6.77 15.56 6.67
C PHE A 310 -5.38 16.16 6.84
N ASP A 311 -5.24 17.43 6.56
CA ASP A 311 -4.01 18.16 6.82
C ASP A 311 -3.81 18.43 8.33
N GLY A 312 -2.56 18.53 8.78
CA GLY A 312 -2.21 18.84 10.17
C GLY A 312 -2.34 17.70 11.19
N VAL A 313 -2.77 16.49 10.77
CA VAL A 313 -2.79 15.27 11.59
C VAL A 313 -2.04 14.13 10.90
N ASN A 314 -1.81 13.00 11.58
CA ASN A 314 -1.14 11.85 10.98
C ASN A 314 -1.85 11.41 9.69
N GLY A 315 -1.06 10.95 8.73
CA GLY A 315 -1.54 10.24 7.54
C GLY A 315 -1.61 8.75 7.77
N SER A 316 -2.18 8.01 6.80
CA SER A 316 -2.31 6.56 6.83
C SER A 316 -1.33 5.89 5.90
N GLY A 317 -0.66 4.88 6.40
CA GLY A 317 0.28 4.04 5.68
C GLY A 317 -0.15 2.57 5.67
N LYS A 318 0.78 1.76 5.22
CA LYS A 318 0.66 0.32 5.15
C LYS A 318 2.04 -0.28 5.40
N HIS A 319 2.35 -0.59 6.68
CA HIS A 319 3.65 -1.13 7.02
C HIS A 319 3.77 -2.56 6.49
N ASN A 320 4.71 -2.77 5.58
CA ASN A 320 4.90 -4.02 4.86
C ASN A 320 5.94 -4.88 5.58
N ASN A 321 5.49 -5.76 6.46
CA ASN A 321 6.35 -6.70 7.21
C ASN A 321 6.76 -7.86 6.31
N TRP A 322 7.94 -7.78 5.70
CA TRP A 322 8.46 -8.70 4.70
C TRP A 322 9.54 -9.62 5.25
N SER A 323 9.49 -10.92 4.89
CA SER A 323 10.51 -11.91 5.20
C SER A 323 10.61 -12.98 4.10
N LEU A 324 11.59 -13.90 4.26
CA LEU A 324 11.78 -15.08 3.41
C LEU A 324 11.69 -16.34 4.27
N SER A 325 10.95 -17.34 3.80
CA SER A 325 10.80 -18.61 4.51
C SER A 325 10.85 -19.79 3.54
N THR A 326 11.52 -20.88 3.93
CA THR A 326 11.44 -22.12 3.16
C THR A 326 10.03 -22.71 3.22
N GLU A 327 9.71 -23.63 2.31
CA GLU A 327 8.41 -24.33 2.31
C GLU A 327 8.17 -25.09 3.62
N GLU A 328 9.24 -25.54 4.28
CA GLU A 328 9.20 -26.24 5.57
C GLU A 328 9.05 -25.30 6.77
N GLY A 329 8.99 -23.96 6.54
CA GLY A 329 8.75 -22.95 7.56
C GLY A 329 10.01 -22.38 8.24
N LEU A 330 11.21 -22.64 7.71
CA LEU A 330 12.43 -22.01 8.22
C LEU A 330 12.50 -20.55 7.78
N ASN A 331 12.40 -19.62 8.73
CA ASN A 331 12.60 -18.19 8.45
C ASN A 331 14.09 -17.89 8.23
N LEU A 332 14.42 -17.32 7.07
CA LEU A 332 15.81 -17.05 6.66
C LEU A 332 16.39 -15.78 7.30
N LEU A 333 15.50 -14.90 7.82
CA LEU A 333 15.85 -13.67 8.53
C LEU A 333 15.79 -13.83 10.05
N GLU A 334 15.69 -15.06 10.56
CA GLU A 334 15.77 -15.34 11.99
C GLU A 334 17.23 -15.36 12.44
N PRO A 335 17.69 -14.37 13.25
CA PRO A 335 19.09 -14.27 13.69
C PRO A 335 19.48 -15.37 14.66
N GLY A 336 18.51 -15.91 15.42
CA GLY A 336 18.77 -16.84 16.51
C GLY A 336 19.38 -16.14 17.73
N LYS A 337 19.88 -16.95 18.69
CA LYS A 337 20.48 -16.45 19.93
C LYS A 337 21.89 -15.87 19.76
N GLU A 338 22.60 -16.30 18.75
CA GLU A 338 23.97 -15.89 18.43
C GLU A 338 24.08 -15.43 16.97
N PRO A 339 23.60 -14.22 16.64
CA PRO A 339 23.57 -13.71 15.26
C PRO A 339 24.94 -13.76 14.58
N TYR A 340 26.02 -13.50 15.31
CA TYR A 340 27.39 -13.52 14.80
C TYR A 340 27.79 -14.90 14.24
N LYS A 341 27.33 -16.00 14.83
CA LYS A 341 27.62 -17.36 14.39
C LYS A 341 26.66 -17.90 13.34
N ASN A 342 25.56 -17.22 13.11
CA ASN A 342 24.56 -17.65 12.11
C ASN A 342 24.96 -17.15 10.72
N ILE A 343 25.91 -17.85 10.08
CA ILE A 343 26.45 -17.45 8.79
C ILE A 343 25.37 -17.41 7.67
N ARG A 344 24.36 -18.27 7.73
CA ARG A 344 23.22 -18.20 6.81
C ARG A 344 22.50 -16.87 6.97
N PHE A 345 22.07 -16.52 8.20
CA PHE A 345 21.41 -15.26 8.47
C PHE A 345 22.25 -14.05 8.04
N LEU A 346 23.55 -14.05 8.38
CA LEU A 346 24.48 -12.98 7.99
C LEU A 346 24.57 -12.81 6.48
N THR A 347 24.56 -13.90 5.72
CA THR A 347 24.58 -13.85 4.25
C THR A 347 23.32 -13.20 3.70
N PHE A 348 22.12 -13.60 4.16
CA PHE A 348 20.86 -12.99 3.75
C PHE A 348 20.78 -11.51 4.18
N LEU A 349 21.20 -11.17 5.40
CA LEU A 349 21.25 -9.80 5.87
C LEU A 349 22.17 -8.92 5.00
N ALA A 350 23.37 -9.40 4.68
CA ALA A 350 24.31 -8.67 3.83
C ALA A 350 23.76 -8.46 2.41
N ALA A 351 23.11 -9.48 1.83
CA ALA A 351 22.45 -9.35 0.53
C ALA A 351 21.36 -8.29 0.54
N ILE A 352 20.53 -8.24 1.60
CA ILE A 352 19.48 -7.21 1.73
C ILE A 352 20.08 -5.82 1.92
N ILE A 353 21.15 -5.65 2.70
CA ILE A 353 21.83 -4.36 2.85
C ILE A 353 22.32 -3.86 1.49
N LYS A 354 22.97 -4.73 0.70
CA LYS A 354 23.46 -4.39 -0.63
C LYS A 354 22.30 -4.04 -1.56
N ALA A 355 21.24 -4.86 -1.61
CA ALA A 355 20.07 -4.65 -2.44
C ALA A 355 19.39 -3.30 -2.16
N VAL A 356 19.19 -2.96 -0.89
CA VAL A 356 18.55 -1.69 -0.51
C VAL A 356 19.43 -0.49 -0.86
N ASP A 357 20.74 -0.60 -0.72
CA ASP A 357 21.66 0.48 -1.08
C ASP A 357 21.75 0.69 -2.60
N GLU A 358 21.90 -0.36 -3.36
CA GLU A 358 22.07 -0.26 -4.82
C GLU A 358 20.78 0.13 -5.55
N TYR A 359 19.62 -0.30 -5.03
CA TYR A 359 18.31 -0.08 -5.63
C TYR A 359 17.36 0.77 -4.77
N GLN A 360 17.92 1.71 -3.99
CA GLN A 360 17.13 2.66 -3.19
C GLN A 360 16.15 3.48 -4.04
N ASP A 361 16.53 3.78 -5.29
CA ASP A 361 15.69 4.43 -6.30
C ASP A 361 14.43 3.62 -6.60
N LEU A 362 14.55 2.32 -6.89
CA LEU A 362 13.40 1.45 -7.14
C LEU A 362 12.49 1.30 -5.92
N LEU A 363 13.05 1.22 -4.72
CA LEU A 363 12.26 1.19 -3.49
C LEU A 363 11.43 2.47 -3.34
N ARG A 364 12.03 3.64 -3.60
CA ARG A 364 11.29 4.92 -3.55
C ARG A 364 10.22 4.98 -4.65
N VAL A 365 10.54 4.58 -5.88
CA VAL A 365 9.56 4.49 -6.98
C VAL A 365 8.39 3.61 -6.63
N SER A 366 8.63 2.47 -5.99
CA SER A 366 7.60 1.48 -5.67
C SER A 366 6.49 2.00 -4.76
N VAL A 367 6.72 3.11 -4.08
CA VAL A 367 5.79 3.76 -3.14
C VAL A 367 5.40 5.18 -3.58
N ALA A 368 5.74 5.56 -4.81
CA ALA A 368 5.46 6.89 -5.35
C ALA A 368 4.01 7.04 -5.79
N SER A 369 3.30 8.02 -5.25
CA SER A 369 1.98 8.49 -5.70
C SER A 369 1.68 9.87 -5.17
N ALA A 370 0.74 10.56 -5.82
CA ALA A 370 0.26 11.87 -5.39
C ALA A 370 -0.19 11.87 -3.92
N GLY A 371 -0.98 10.86 -3.51
CA GLY A 371 -1.45 10.76 -2.12
C GLY A 371 -0.33 10.56 -1.12
N ASN A 372 0.64 9.70 -1.44
CA ASN A 372 1.74 9.38 -0.52
C ASN A 372 2.77 10.52 -0.41
N ASP A 373 2.91 11.36 -1.43
CA ASP A 373 3.76 12.56 -1.37
C ASP A 373 3.29 13.53 -0.28
N HIS A 374 1.98 13.59 0.01
CA HIS A 374 1.42 14.38 1.10
C HIS A 374 1.69 13.78 2.49
N ARG A 375 1.97 12.48 2.58
CA ARG A 375 2.18 11.75 3.84
C ARG A 375 3.63 11.69 4.25
N LEU A 376 4.57 11.42 3.33
CA LEU A 376 5.98 11.17 3.65
C LEU A 376 6.66 12.36 4.33
N GLY A 377 7.51 12.06 5.32
CA GLY A 377 8.41 13.01 5.97
C GLY A 377 7.95 13.60 7.29
N ALA A 378 6.77 13.23 7.80
CA ALA A 378 6.28 13.69 9.10
C ALA A 378 5.25 12.72 9.73
N ASN A 379 4.99 12.85 11.03
CA ASN A 379 3.90 12.15 11.71
C ASN A 379 3.92 10.62 11.49
N GLU A 380 4.98 9.96 11.89
CA GLU A 380 5.22 8.52 11.76
C GLU A 380 5.46 8.00 10.32
N ALA A 381 5.29 8.82 9.30
CA ALA A 381 5.67 8.49 7.95
C ALA A 381 7.16 8.76 7.72
N PRO A 382 7.94 7.79 7.20
CA PRO A 382 9.37 7.99 6.97
C PRO A 382 9.64 9.07 5.91
N PRO A 383 10.84 9.67 5.91
CA PRO A 383 11.24 10.61 4.87
C PRO A 383 11.41 9.90 3.51
N ALA A 384 11.48 10.70 2.44
CA ALA A 384 11.70 10.19 1.08
C ALA A 384 13.09 9.57 0.86
N ILE A 385 14.02 9.75 1.79
CA ILE A 385 15.35 9.15 1.78
C ILE A 385 15.23 7.68 2.25
N VAL A 386 15.53 6.74 1.39
CA VAL A 386 15.60 5.33 1.77
C VAL A 386 16.82 5.10 2.65
N SER A 387 16.62 4.55 3.83
CA SER A 387 17.68 4.13 4.76
C SER A 387 17.22 2.89 5.53
N MET A 388 18.17 2.17 6.13
CA MET A 388 17.92 0.91 6.83
C MET A 388 18.26 1.03 8.31
N PHE A 389 17.30 0.64 9.17
CA PHE A 389 17.52 0.50 10.61
C PHE A 389 17.80 -0.97 10.95
N LEU A 390 18.92 -1.23 11.64
CA LEU A 390 19.31 -2.58 12.08
C LEU A 390 19.29 -2.75 13.61
N GLY A 391 19.23 -1.66 14.34
CA GLY A 391 19.37 -1.64 15.78
C GLY A 391 20.84 -1.76 16.24
N THR A 392 21.03 -1.67 17.55
CA THR A 392 22.37 -1.60 18.15
C THR A 392 23.14 -2.91 18.06
N GLU A 393 22.47 -4.04 18.24
CA GLU A 393 23.13 -5.36 18.29
C GLU A 393 23.63 -5.79 16.92
N LEU A 394 22.75 -5.82 15.89
CA LEU A 394 23.17 -6.22 14.55
C LEU A 394 24.20 -5.29 13.96
N THR A 395 24.10 -3.99 14.24
CA THR A 395 25.12 -3.02 13.86
C THR A 395 26.47 -3.35 14.52
N ALA A 396 26.48 -3.67 15.80
CA ALA A 396 27.71 -4.05 16.51
C ALA A 396 28.31 -5.38 15.99
N VAL A 397 27.45 -6.34 15.63
CA VAL A 397 27.90 -7.59 14.98
C VAL A 397 28.57 -7.31 13.64
N LEU A 398 27.98 -6.51 12.78
CA LEU A 398 28.51 -6.17 11.45
C LEU A 398 29.80 -5.31 11.56
N GLU A 399 29.85 -4.38 12.49
CA GLU A 399 31.05 -3.58 12.74
C GLU A 399 32.21 -4.45 13.31
N ALA A 400 31.90 -5.45 14.14
CA ALA A 400 32.92 -6.40 14.61
C ALA A 400 33.48 -7.24 13.45
N ILE A 401 32.62 -7.76 12.58
CA ILE A 401 33.03 -8.48 11.36
C ILE A 401 33.86 -7.59 10.44
N ALA A 402 33.42 -6.33 10.23
CA ALA A 402 34.15 -5.37 9.41
C ALA A 402 35.53 -5.01 9.95
N ALA A 403 35.73 -5.11 11.27
CA ALA A 403 36.99 -4.83 11.96
C ALA A 403 37.84 -6.08 12.22
N ASP A 404 37.47 -7.26 11.68
CA ASP A 404 38.10 -8.55 11.97
C ASP A 404 38.17 -8.90 13.47
N LYS A 405 37.10 -8.56 14.21
CA LYS A 405 36.98 -8.81 15.65
C LYS A 405 35.87 -9.84 15.92
N VAL A 406 36.10 -10.64 16.96
CA VAL A 406 35.05 -11.53 17.45
C VAL A 406 34.02 -10.71 18.25
N TYR A 407 32.76 -10.88 17.95
CA TYR A 407 31.67 -10.32 18.74
C TYR A 407 31.33 -11.27 19.90
N ASN A 408 31.48 -10.80 21.12
CA ASN A 408 31.30 -11.65 22.33
C ASN A 408 29.85 -11.58 22.92
N GLY A 409 28.94 -10.95 22.20
CA GLY A 409 27.53 -10.83 22.63
C GLY A 409 27.31 -9.76 23.70
N ASN A 410 26.06 -9.26 23.78
CA ASN A 410 25.55 -8.64 24.97
C ASN A 410 24.81 -9.70 25.79
N PRO A 411 25.06 -9.83 27.11
CA PRO A 411 24.29 -10.75 27.92
C PRO A 411 22.80 -10.35 27.87
N GLU A 412 21.91 -11.35 27.84
CA GLU A 412 20.46 -11.11 27.91
C GLU A 412 20.20 -10.14 29.09
N SER A 413 19.65 -8.97 28.76
CA SER A 413 19.28 -7.98 29.78
C SER A 413 17.80 -8.13 30.06
N TYR A 414 17.46 -8.21 31.35
CA TYR A 414 16.10 -8.28 31.82
C TYR A 414 15.62 -6.91 32.32
N ILE A 415 14.41 -6.54 31.91
CA ILE A 415 13.72 -5.36 32.46
C ILE A 415 12.91 -5.81 33.66
N LYS A 416 13.27 -5.31 34.83
CA LYS A 416 12.52 -5.54 36.06
C LYS A 416 11.58 -4.35 36.28
N VAL A 417 10.30 -4.57 36.04
CA VAL A 417 9.27 -3.52 36.15
C VAL A 417 8.79 -3.35 37.59
N SER A 418 8.74 -4.46 38.38
CA SER A 418 8.34 -4.47 39.77
C SER A 418 9.10 -5.54 40.53
N ASP A 419 9.19 -5.41 41.87
CA ASP A 419 9.91 -6.38 42.71
C ASP A 419 9.09 -7.63 43.06
N ASP A 420 7.75 -7.58 42.97
CA ASP A 420 6.94 -8.63 43.62
C ASP A 420 6.10 -9.50 42.68
N THR A 421 5.28 -8.94 41.80
CA THR A 421 4.25 -9.70 41.06
C THR A 421 4.40 -9.69 39.56
N ILE A 422 5.14 -8.74 38.99
CA ILE A 422 5.34 -8.63 37.57
C ILE A 422 6.63 -9.38 37.18
N PRO A 423 6.55 -10.41 36.30
CA PRO A 423 7.74 -11.12 35.87
C PRO A 423 8.73 -10.19 35.17
N ALA A 424 10.01 -10.48 35.36
CA ALA A 424 11.05 -9.79 34.58
C ALA A 424 10.89 -10.09 33.09
N LEU A 425 10.90 -9.03 32.29
CA LEU A 425 10.79 -9.15 30.83
C LEU A 425 12.18 -9.26 30.23
N VAL A 426 12.36 -10.18 29.29
CA VAL A 426 13.58 -10.20 28.47
C VAL A 426 13.56 -8.93 27.62
N LYS A 427 14.63 -8.14 27.70
CA LYS A 427 14.77 -6.96 26.84
C LYS A 427 14.96 -7.42 25.41
N ASP A 428 14.08 -7.00 24.52
CA ASP A 428 14.26 -7.22 23.08
C ASP A 428 15.50 -6.45 22.61
N ASN A 429 16.31 -7.09 21.80
CA ASN A 429 17.56 -6.50 21.28
C ASN A 429 17.32 -5.50 20.14
N THR A 430 16.10 -5.47 19.60
CA THR A 430 15.69 -4.54 18.55
C THR A 430 14.53 -3.68 19.04
N ASP A 431 14.73 -2.36 19.03
CA ASP A 431 13.63 -1.39 19.16
C ASP A 431 13.12 -1.00 17.78
N ARG A 432 11.87 -0.56 17.69
CA ARG A 432 11.31 -0.02 16.45
C ARG A 432 11.76 1.43 16.26
N ASN A 433 12.37 1.75 15.11
CA ASN A 433 12.62 3.13 14.73
C ASN A 433 11.48 3.61 13.82
N ARG A 434 10.53 4.34 14.38
CA ARG A 434 9.35 4.86 13.67
C ARG A 434 9.68 5.82 12.53
N THR A 435 10.89 6.35 12.48
CA THR A 435 11.34 7.27 11.43
C THR A 435 12.11 6.56 10.31
N SER A 436 12.42 5.27 10.46
CA SER A 436 13.14 4.50 9.44
C SER A 436 12.23 4.01 8.33
N PRO A 437 12.58 4.21 7.06
CA PRO A 437 11.83 3.67 5.93
C PRO A 437 11.84 2.14 5.85
N PHE A 438 12.95 1.50 6.27
CA PHE A 438 13.16 0.07 6.17
C PHE A 438 13.86 -0.43 7.44
N ALA A 439 13.09 -1.04 8.34
CA ALA A 439 13.55 -1.39 9.68
C ALA A 439 13.57 -2.90 9.90
N PHE A 440 14.67 -3.43 10.44
CA PHE A 440 14.73 -4.81 10.92
C PHE A 440 14.00 -4.93 12.27
N THR A 441 13.04 -5.81 12.37
CA THR A 441 12.17 -5.98 13.55
C THR A 441 12.19 -7.43 14.08
N GLY A 442 13.39 -7.96 14.32
CA GLY A 442 13.61 -9.26 14.94
C GLY A 442 13.84 -10.41 13.97
N ASN A 443 12.92 -10.66 13.04
CA ASN A 443 13.04 -11.74 12.04
C ASN A 443 12.41 -11.39 10.69
N LYS A 444 12.24 -10.10 10.43
CA LYS A 444 11.65 -9.53 9.23
C LYS A 444 12.08 -8.09 9.05
N PHE A 445 11.88 -7.55 7.87
CA PHE A 445 12.00 -6.12 7.59
C PHE A 445 10.62 -5.50 7.46
N GLU A 446 10.43 -4.37 8.10
CA GLU A 446 9.25 -3.53 7.99
C GLU A 446 9.53 -2.38 7.01
N PHE A 447 8.91 -2.43 5.83
CA PHE A 447 8.97 -1.34 4.85
C PHE A 447 7.81 -0.39 5.10
N ARG A 448 8.10 0.78 5.66
CA ARG A 448 7.15 1.74 6.24
C ARG A 448 6.66 2.81 5.27
N MET A 449 7.23 2.89 4.08
CA MET A 449 6.94 3.97 3.12
C MET A 449 5.64 3.78 2.33
N LEU A 450 5.00 2.60 2.36
CA LEU A 450 3.80 2.34 1.59
C LEU A 450 2.64 3.22 2.04
N GLY A 451 1.93 3.82 1.09
CA GLY A 451 0.67 4.51 1.33
C GLY A 451 -0.49 3.53 1.55
N SER A 452 -1.50 3.94 2.32
CA SER A 452 -2.63 3.11 2.72
C SER A 452 -3.53 2.68 1.54
N MET A 453 -3.58 3.45 0.45
CA MET A 453 -4.41 3.15 -0.71
C MET A 453 -3.73 2.23 -1.73
N PHE A 454 -2.42 2.02 -1.64
CA PHE A 454 -1.67 1.20 -2.59
C PHE A 454 -1.97 -0.29 -2.52
N SER A 455 -1.77 -0.96 -3.66
CA SER A 455 -1.50 -2.40 -3.65
C SER A 455 -0.08 -2.68 -3.14
N ILE A 456 0.06 -3.64 -2.25
CA ILE A 456 1.37 -4.07 -1.77
C ILE A 456 2.18 -4.82 -2.85
N ALA A 457 1.57 -5.16 -3.98
CA ALA A 457 2.26 -5.89 -5.05
C ALA A 457 3.50 -5.12 -5.56
N GLY A 458 3.38 -3.82 -5.85
CA GLY A 458 4.49 -3.01 -6.37
C GLY A 458 5.75 -3.04 -5.51
N PRO A 459 5.68 -2.65 -4.23
CA PRO A 459 6.82 -2.71 -3.31
C PRO A 459 7.41 -4.12 -3.16
N ASN A 460 6.56 -5.16 -3.14
CA ASN A 460 7.04 -6.54 -3.01
C ASN A 460 7.66 -7.09 -4.29
N ILE A 461 7.21 -6.67 -5.48
CA ILE A 461 7.89 -6.95 -6.76
C ILE A 461 9.33 -6.43 -6.69
N VAL A 462 9.50 -5.19 -6.27
CA VAL A 462 10.82 -4.57 -6.16
C VAL A 462 11.67 -5.30 -5.11
N LEU A 463 11.18 -5.47 -3.88
CA LEU A 463 11.92 -6.15 -2.81
C LEU A 463 12.38 -7.55 -3.21
N ASN A 464 11.48 -8.36 -3.75
CA ASN A 464 11.81 -9.71 -4.19
C ASN A 464 12.88 -9.71 -5.30
N THR A 465 12.79 -8.76 -6.25
CA THR A 465 13.70 -8.71 -7.41
C THR A 465 15.09 -8.24 -7.02
N ILE A 466 15.21 -7.16 -6.25
CA ILE A 466 16.53 -6.63 -5.82
C ILE A 466 17.24 -7.61 -4.89
N VAL A 467 16.49 -8.31 -4.04
CA VAL A 467 17.06 -9.33 -3.16
C VAL A 467 17.45 -10.58 -3.95
N ALA A 468 16.67 -10.99 -4.96
CA ALA A 468 17.02 -12.10 -5.85
C ALA A 468 18.35 -11.85 -6.57
N GLU A 469 18.59 -10.62 -7.03
CA GLU A 469 19.86 -10.22 -7.68
C GLU A 469 21.05 -10.50 -6.79
N GLU A 470 21.00 -10.02 -5.54
CA GLU A 470 22.12 -10.14 -4.61
C GLU A 470 22.31 -11.56 -4.08
N LEU A 471 21.24 -12.30 -3.87
CA LEU A 471 21.33 -13.71 -3.47
C LEU A 471 21.94 -14.57 -4.58
N ASP A 472 21.62 -14.29 -5.84
CA ASP A 472 22.20 -15.02 -6.98
C ASP A 472 23.69 -14.72 -7.14
N GLU A 473 24.08 -13.43 -7.03
CA GLU A 473 25.48 -13.01 -7.04
C GLU A 473 26.28 -13.65 -5.88
N PHE A 474 25.70 -13.67 -4.67
CA PHE A 474 26.34 -14.24 -3.49
C PHE A 474 26.49 -15.75 -3.61
N ALA A 475 25.48 -16.43 -4.18
CA ALA A 475 25.58 -17.87 -4.45
C ALA A 475 26.70 -18.17 -5.41
N ASP A 476 26.90 -17.37 -6.47
CA ASP A 476 28.00 -17.54 -7.42
C ASP A 476 29.37 -17.29 -6.78
N LYS A 477 29.50 -16.24 -5.95
CA LYS A 477 30.77 -15.94 -5.24
C LYS A 477 31.17 -17.01 -4.23
N LEU A 478 30.21 -17.68 -3.60
CA LEU A 478 30.45 -18.70 -2.58
C LEU A 478 30.55 -20.14 -3.14
N ALA A 479 30.15 -20.37 -4.41
CA ALA A 479 30.04 -21.72 -4.98
C ALA A 479 31.27 -22.55 -4.88
N ASP A 480 32.44 -21.95 -5.12
CA ASP A 480 33.73 -22.65 -5.17
C ASP A 480 34.60 -22.41 -3.91
N ALA A 481 34.01 -21.90 -2.83
CA ALA A 481 34.74 -21.57 -1.60
C ALA A 481 35.25 -22.87 -0.89
N PRO A 482 36.55 -23.01 -0.65
CA PRO A 482 37.08 -24.18 0.04
C PRO A 482 36.71 -24.24 1.53
N ASP A 483 36.49 -23.09 2.13
CA ASP A 483 35.98 -22.89 3.48
C ASP A 483 34.81 -21.90 3.41
N LEU A 484 33.59 -22.41 3.44
CA LEU A 484 32.37 -21.62 3.29
C LEU A 484 32.20 -20.61 4.43
N GLU A 485 32.54 -21.01 5.67
CA GLU A 485 32.37 -20.11 6.84
C GLU A 485 33.29 -18.89 6.72
N ALA A 486 34.57 -19.11 6.43
CA ALA A 486 35.54 -18.02 6.21
C ALA A 486 35.13 -17.14 5.04
N ALA A 487 34.70 -17.73 3.91
CA ALA A 487 34.26 -17.00 2.74
C ALA A 487 33.01 -16.13 3.01
N VAL A 488 32.07 -16.60 3.84
CA VAL A 488 30.90 -15.83 4.26
C VAL A 488 31.30 -14.62 5.10
N TYR A 489 32.21 -14.80 6.09
CA TYR A 489 32.65 -13.64 6.88
C TYR A 489 33.37 -12.60 6.01
N ASP A 490 34.20 -13.02 5.06
CA ASP A 490 34.84 -12.08 4.12
C ASP A 490 33.83 -11.40 3.23
N LEU A 491 32.84 -12.11 2.68
CA LEU A 491 31.75 -11.56 1.87
C LEU A 491 30.93 -10.53 2.65
N VAL A 492 30.52 -10.87 3.87
CA VAL A 492 29.74 -9.96 4.76
C VAL A 492 30.55 -8.71 5.10
N LYS A 493 31.84 -8.88 5.40
CA LYS A 493 32.76 -7.77 5.69
C LYS A 493 32.91 -6.82 4.51
N GLU A 494 33.17 -7.35 3.32
CA GLU A 494 33.31 -6.54 2.10
C GLU A 494 32.02 -5.82 1.76
N THR A 495 30.90 -6.53 1.77
CA THR A 495 29.57 -5.98 1.49
C THR A 495 29.21 -4.88 2.48
N TYR A 496 29.35 -5.13 3.78
CA TYR A 496 29.01 -4.13 4.78
C TYR A 496 29.89 -2.87 4.65
N LYS A 497 31.19 -3.02 4.40
CA LYS A 497 32.08 -1.88 4.18
C LYS A 497 31.66 -1.03 2.98
N ALA A 498 31.24 -1.65 1.90
CA ALA A 498 30.85 -0.98 0.66
C ALA A 498 29.48 -0.28 0.80
N HIS A 499 28.52 -0.92 1.49
CA HIS A 499 27.11 -0.52 1.50
C HIS A 499 26.59 0.02 2.83
N LYS A 500 27.41 0.13 3.88
CA LYS A 500 26.97 0.62 5.19
C LYS A 500 26.46 2.08 5.19
N ARG A 501 26.66 2.81 4.10
CA ARG A 501 26.11 4.17 3.94
C ARG A 501 24.57 4.20 4.04
N ILE A 502 23.89 3.10 3.72
CA ILE A 502 22.44 3.00 3.80
C ILE A 502 21.93 2.75 5.22
N VAL A 503 22.81 2.23 6.12
CA VAL A 503 22.44 1.93 7.52
C VAL A 503 22.41 3.22 8.34
N PHE A 504 21.25 3.48 8.95
CA PHE A 504 21.05 4.62 9.83
C PHE A 504 20.11 4.26 10.99
N ASN A 505 20.63 4.36 12.21
CA ASN A 505 19.90 4.01 13.44
C ASN A 505 19.36 5.26 14.18
N GLY A 506 19.50 6.45 13.61
CA GLY A 506 19.11 7.71 14.22
C GLY A 506 17.71 8.18 13.86
N ASN A 507 17.39 9.43 14.21
CA ASN A 507 16.11 10.07 13.89
C ASN A 507 16.10 10.61 12.45
N GLY A 508 15.33 9.99 11.58
CA GLY A 508 15.19 10.32 10.16
C GLY A 508 14.49 11.66 9.86
N TYR A 509 13.84 12.29 10.86
CA TYR A 509 13.13 13.57 10.66
C TYR A 509 14.02 14.82 10.81
N THR A 510 15.27 14.65 11.19
CA THR A 510 16.15 15.82 11.45
C THR A 510 16.76 16.34 10.14
N ASP A 511 16.91 17.67 10.04
CA ASP A 511 17.66 18.32 8.94
C ASP A 511 19.10 17.81 8.87
N ALA A 512 19.70 17.50 10.03
CA ALA A 512 21.02 16.90 10.11
C ALA A 512 21.11 15.55 9.38
N TRP A 513 20.02 14.75 9.38
CA TRP A 513 19.96 13.52 8.60
C TRP A 513 19.91 13.80 7.09
N VAL A 514 19.14 14.78 6.65
CA VAL A 514 19.08 15.16 5.24
C VAL A 514 20.48 15.56 4.72
N GLU A 515 21.21 16.37 5.50
CA GLU A 515 22.60 16.76 5.17
C GLU A 515 23.56 15.56 5.17
N GLU A 516 23.44 14.68 6.15
CA GLU A 516 24.26 13.48 6.27
C GLU A 516 23.99 12.50 5.14
N ALA A 517 22.73 12.27 4.79
CA ALA A 517 22.32 11.42 3.68
C ALA A 517 22.89 11.92 2.33
N ALA A 518 22.85 13.23 2.10
CA ALA A 518 23.47 13.84 0.93
C ALA A 518 24.99 13.61 0.88
N LYS A 519 25.70 13.75 2.02
CA LYS A 519 27.14 13.44 2.11
C LYS A 519 27.45 11.97 1.85
N ARG A 520 26.56 11.07 2.23
CA ARG A 520 26.65 9.62 1.96
C ARG A 520 26.29 9.27 0.51
N GLY A 521 25.78 10.21 -0.28
CA GLY A 521 25.33 9.99 -1.66
C GLY A 521 24.02 9.20 -1.75
N LEU A 522 23.15 9.31 -0.74
CA LEU A 522 21.81 8.75 -0.76
C LEU A 522 20.84 9.67 -1.50
N LEU A 523 19.88 9.08 -2.21
CA LEU A 523 18.87 9.81 -2.95
C LEU A 523 17.80 10.40 -2.03
N ASN A 524 17.33 11.60 -2.36
CA ASN A 524 16.19 12.24 -1.70
C ASN A 524 15.17 12.66 -2.75
N LEU A 525 14.41 11.71 -3.26
CA LEU A 525 13.38 11.90 -4.28
C LEU A 525 12.08 12.29 -3.60
N LYS A 526 11.87 13.57 -3.37
CA LYS A 526 10.78 14.09 -2.52
C LYS A 526 9.41 13.88 -3.13
N SER A 527 9.29 13.98 -4.45
CA SER A 527 8.02 13.89 -5.17
C SER A 527 7.95 12.69 -6.09
N THR A 528 6.74 12.32 -6.43
CA THR A 528 6.44 11.25 -7.39
C THR A 528 7.00 11.56 -8.79
N PRO A 529 6.82 12.77 -9.38
CA PRO A 529 7.41 13.09 -10.68
C PRO A 529 8.94 13.02 -10.71
N GLU A 530 9.60 13.34 -9.59
CA GLU A 530 11.06 13.19 -9.48
C GLU A 530 11.49 11.71 -9.41
N ALA A 531 10.68 10.86 -8.79
CA ALA A 531 11.00 9.46 -8.56
C ALA A 531 10.73 8.56 -9.77
N LEU A 532 9.58 8.73 -10.43
CA LEU A 532 9.10 7.81 -11.48
C LEU A 532 10.07 7.59 -12.65
N PRO A 533 10.82 8.59 -13.15
CA PRO A 533 11.78 8.38 -14.23
C PRO A 533 12.88 7.36 -13.91
N TYR A 534 13.22 7.18 -12.62
CA TYR A 534 14.21 6.19 -12.21
C TYR A 534 13.81 4.76 -12.54
N LEU A 535 12.50 4.45 -12.64
CA LEU A 535 12.03 3.14 -13.06
C LEU A 535 12.57 2.76 -14.45
N GLY A 536 12.65 3.73 -15.36
CA GLY A 536 13.15 3.59 -16.73
C GLY A 536 14.68 3.67 -16.89
N HIS A 537 15.45 3.80 -15.80
CA HIS A 537 16.91 3.83 -15.91
C HIS A 537 17.46 2.47 -16.40
N ALA A 538 18.51 2.50 -17.22
CA ALA A 538 19.10 1.30 -17.83
C ALA A 538 19.42 0.20 -16.80
N LYS A 539 20.03 0.56 -15.67
CA LYS A 539 20.32 -0.35 -14.55
C LYS A 539 19.08 -1.14 -14.10
N ASN A 540 17.95 -0.44 -13.98
CA ASN A 540 16.71 -1.02 -13.46
C ASN A 540 16.00 -1.88 -14.52
N ILE A 541 16.05 -1.46 -15.80
CA ILE A 541 15.55 -2.27 -16.92
C ILE A 541 16.35 -3.57 -17.02
N GLU A 542 17.69 -3.50 -16.98
CA GLU A 542 18.57 -4.66 -17.02
C GLU A 542 18.28 -5.65 -15.87
N LEU A 543 18.05 -5.14 -14.66
CA LEU A 543 17.66 -5.95 -13.51
C LEU A 543 16.35 -6.72 -13.78
N PHE A 544 15.32 -6.00 -14.23
CA PHE A 544 14.01 -6.60 -14.48
C PHE A 544 14.04 -7.62 -15.64
N GLU A 545 14.77 -7.34 -16.71
CA GLU A 545 14.94 -8.26 -17.84
C GLU A 545 15.74 -9.50 -17.44
N LYS A 546 16.83 -9.35 -16.69
CA LYS A 546 17.66 -10.47 -16.17
C LYS A 546 16.82 -11.49 -15.39
N HIS A 547 15.92 -11.01 -14.55
CA HIS A 547 15.06 -11.87 -13.72
C HIS A 547 13.70 -12.18 -14.37
N ASN A 548 13.47 -11.79 -15.62
CA ASN A 548 12.22 -11.96 -16.35
C ASN A 548 11.00 -11.39 -15.62
N ILE A 549 11.14 -10.25 -14.95
CA ILE A 549 10.05 -9.58 -14.24
C ILE A 549 9.25 -8.72 -15.21
N PHE A 550 9.94 -7.82 -15.91
CA PHE A 550 9.40 -6.95 -16.95
C PHE A 550 10.34 -6.94 -18.16
N THR A 551 9.76 -6.78 -19.33
CA THR A 551 10.50 -6.34 -20.52
C THR A 551 10.70 -4.83 -20.47
N LYS A 552 11.65 -4.32 -21.25
CA LYS A 552 11.86 -2.87 -21.38
C LYS A 552 10.56 -2.14 -21.74
N ALA A 553 9.79 -2.64 -22.70
CA ALA A 553 8.52 -2.05 -23.13
C ALA A 553 7.49 -2.02 -21.98
N GLU A 554 7.41 -3.08 -21.15
CA GLU A 554 6.54 -3.12 -19.99
C GLU A 554 6.96 -2.12 -18.91
N VAL A 555 8.27 -1.85 -18.73
CA VAL A 555 8.77 -0.81 -17.81
C VAL A 555 8.41 0.58 -18.31
N GLU A 556 8.70 0.89 -19.59
CA GLU A 556 8.41 2.19 -20.20
C GLU A 556 6.92 2.52 -20.15
N SER A 557 6.08 1.54 -20.45
CA SER A 557 4.63 1.66 -20.32
C SER A 557 4.19 2.02 -18.90
N ARG A 558 4.81 1.41 -17.87
CA ARG A 558 4.46 1.69 -16.46
C ARG A 558 4.87 3.09 -16.04
N VAL A 559 6.02 3.58 -16.50
CA VAL A 559 6.43 4.97 -16.27
C VAL A 559 5.36 5.93 -16.80
N GLU A 560 4.93 5.73 -18.06
CA GLU A 560 3.91 6.55 -18.70
C GLU A 560 2.59 6.53 -17.93
N ILE A 561 2.07 5.33 -17.62
CA ILE A 561 0.81 5.18 -16.88
C ILE A 561 0.86 5.84 -15.49
N LEU A 562 1.99 5.73 -14.79
CA LEU A 562 2.12 6.30 -13.45
C LEU A 562 2.22 7.83 -13.48
N LEU A 563 2.92 8.40 -14.47
CA LEU A 563 2.98 9.86 -14.69
C LEU A 563 1.62 10.43 -15.08
N GLU A 564 0.91 9.78 -16.01
CA GLU A 564 -0.46 10.15 -16.37
C GLU A 564 -1.41 10.07 -15.18
N ASN A 565 -1.30 9.02 -14.37
CA ASN A 565 -2.14 8.86 -13.18
C ASN A 565 -1.86 9.95 -12.14
N TYR A 566 -0.60 10.35 -11.95
CA TYR A 566 -0.23 11.48 -11.08
C TYR A 566 -0.88 12.77 -11.57
N SER A 567 -0.68 13.12 -12.83
CA SER A 567 -1.22 14.34 -13.46
C SER A 567 -2.74 14.38 -13.39
N THR A 568 -3.40 13.26 -13.70
CA THR A 568 -4.86 13.13 -13.65
C THR A 568 -5.39 13.31 -12.22
N THR A 569 -4.71 12.74 -11.23
CA THR A 569 -5.10 12.88 -9.81
C THR A 569 -5.09 14.34 -9.37
N ILE A 570 -3.98 15.05 -9.61
CA ILE A 570 -3.87 16.46 -9.22
C ILE A 570 -4.84 17.33 -10.02
N SER A 571 -5.06 17.03 -11.31
CA SER A 571 -6.05 17.74 -12.14
C SER A 571 -7.47 17.61 -11.56
N ILE A 572 -7.88 16.41 -11.15
CA ILE A 572 -9.19 16.18 -10.51
C ILE A 572 -9.30 16.94 -9.19
N GLU A 573 -8.26 16.92 -8.37
CA GLU A 573 -8.23 17.67 -7.11
C GLU A 573 -8.36 19.18 -7.33
N ALA A 574 -7.59 19.75 -8.24
CA ALA A 574 -7.64 21.17 -8.56
C ALA A 574 -9.00 21.60 -9.15
N ALA A 575 -9.56 20.79 -10.05
CA ALA A 575 -10.90 21.05 -10.60
C ALA A 575 -11.98 20.97 -9.52
N THR A 576 -11.88 19.99 -8.60
CA THR A 576 -12.80 19.86 -7.45
C THR A 576 -12.69 21.06 -6.51
N MET A 577 -11.47 21.53 -6.28
CA MET A 577 -11.18 22.70 -5.46
C MET A 577 -11.83 23.96 -6.03
N LEU A 578 -11.72 24.19 -7.33
CA LEU A 578 -12.38 25.30 -8.03
C LEU A 578 -13.92 25.19 -7.99
N ASP A 579 -14.47 23.99 -8.18
CA ASP A 579 -15.92 23.78 -8.09
C ASP A 579 -16.47 24.11 -6.71
N MET A 580 -15.82 23.64 -5.64
CA MET A 580 -16.20 23.98 -4.27
C MET A 580 -16.02 25.46 -3.97
N PHE A 581 -14.91 26.05 -4.41
CA PHE A 581 -14.65 27.47 -4.20
C PHE A 581 -15.76 28.34 -4.82
N HIS A 582 -16.05 28.16 -6.10
CA HIS A 582 -17.01 28.99 -6.81
C HIS A 582 -18.46 28.78 -6.38
N LYS A 583 -18.85 27.54 -6.08
CA LYS A 583 -20.25 27.19 -5.82
C LYS A 583 -20.65 27.24 -4.35
N ASP A 584 -19.70 26.94 -3.47
CA ASP A 584 -20.00 26.75 -2.04
C ASP A 584 -19.35 27.85 -1.18
N ILE A 585 -18.02 28.07 -1.33
CA ILE A 585 -17.23 28.89 -0.40
C ILE A 585 -17.36 30.39 -0.68
N LEU A 586 -17.11 30.83 -1.90
CA LEU A 586 -17.16 32.25 -2.27
C LEU A 586 -18.57 32.85 -2.04
N PRO A 587 -19.66 32.17 -2.41
CA PRO A 587 -21.02 32.66 -2.08
C PRO A 587 -21.28 32.76 -0.57
N ALA A 588 -20.81 31.79 0.22
CA ALA A 588 -20.99 31.79 1.68
C ALA A 588 -20.27 32.98 2.35
N VAL A 589 -18.97 33.17 2.02
CA VAL A 589 -18.18 34.29 2.54
C VAL A 589 -18.78 35.64 2.12
N THR A 590 -19.22 35.74 0.87
CA THR A 590 -19.86 36.93 0.33
C THR A 590 -21.19 37.26 1.07
N ALA A 591 -22.01 36.22 1.34
CA ALA A 591 -23.26 36.38 2.07
C ALA A 591 -23.01 36.87 3.51
N TYR A 592 -22.04 36.28 4.20
CA TYR A 592 -21.69 36.72 5.56
C TYR A 592 -21.13 38.14 5.58
N THR A 593 -20.22 38.47 4.66
CA THR A 593 -19.66 39.83 4.52
C THR A 593 -20.75 40.88 4.26
N ARG A 594 -21.72 40.54 3.38
CA ARG A 594 -22.89 41.39 3.13
C ARG A 594 -23.72 41.63 4.40
N ASP A 595 -23.99 40.60 5.20
CA ASP A 595 -24.77 40.71 6.41
C ASP A 595 -24.05 41.54 7.50
N LEU A 596 -22.71 41.39 7.61
CA LEU A 596 -21.86 42.23 8.46
C LEU A 596 -21.92 43.71 8.01
N THR A 597 -21.80 43.97 6.71
CA THR A 597 -21.88 45.34 6.14
C THR A 597 -23.22 45.95 6.39
N LYS A 598 -24.30 45.16 6.26
CA LYS A 598 -25.67 45.65 6.62
C LYS A 598 -25.76 45.98 8.11
N ALA A 599 -25.23 45.14 9.00
CA ALA A 599 -25.18 45.41 10.44
C ALA A 599 -24.43 46.71 10.76
N VAL A 600 -23.33 47.00 10.05
CA VAL A 600 -22.61 48.29 10.16
C VAL A 600 -23.48 49.46 9.81
N LEU A 601 -24.28 49.41 8.71
CA LEU A 601 -25.16 50.48 8.29
C LEU A 601 -26.31 50.69 9.29
N ASP A 602 -26.94 49.59 9.72
CA ASP A 602 -28.04 49.62 10.68
C ASP A 602 -27.63 50.22 12.05
N LYS A 603 -26.45 49.76 12.57
CA LYS A 603 -25.89 50.28 13.83
C LYS A 603 -25.52 51.76 13.74
N LYS A 604 -24.89 52.18 12.64
CA LYS A 604 -24.58 53.60 12.41
C LYS A 604 -25.87 54.46 12.39
N ALA A 605 -26.92 53.99 11.71
CA ALA A 605 -28.21 54.68 11.67
C ALA A 605 -28.87 54.78 13.06
N ALA A 606 -28.67 53.77 13.91
CA ALA A 606 -29.16 53.74 15.28
C ALA A 606 -28.26 54.47 16.29
N GLY A 607 -27.15 55.06 15.89
CA GLY A 607 -26.19 55.73 16.76
C GLY A 607 -25.37 54.78 17.65
N VAL A 608 -25.26 53.48 17.27
CA VAL A 608 -24.53 52.43 17.99
C VAL A 608 -23.18 52.17 17.32
N SER A 609 -22.16 51.84 18.12
CA SER A 609 -20.83 51.47 17.58
C SER A 609 -20.91 50.19 16.74
N ALA A 610 -20.27 50.19 15.58
CA ALA A 610 -20.16 49.05 14.64
C ALA A 610 -18.70 48.70 14.36
N GLY A 611 -17.82 48.89 15.34
CA GLY A 611 -16.37 48.75 15.13
C GLY A 611 -15.92 47.35 14.79
N PHE A 612 -16.43 46.31 15.47
CA PHE A 612 -16.01 44.94 15.23
C PHE A 612 -16.62 44.37 13.95
N GLU A 613 -17.88 44.69 13.63
CA GLU A 613 -18.51 44.24 12.38
C GLU A 613 -17.81 44.84 11.17
N GLY A 614 -17.41 46.11 11.23
CA GLY A 614 -16.65 46.78 10.20
C GLY A 614 -15.26 46.10 9.99
N ALA A 615 -14.53 45.93 11.09
CA ALA A 615 -13.23 45.31 11.02
C ALA A 615 -13.26 43.86 10.47
N LEU A 616 -14.30 43.08 10.84
CA LEU A 616 -14.49 41.73 10.34
C LEU A 616 -14.91 41.72 8.86
N ALA A 617 -15.82 42.63 8.45
CA ALA A 617 -16.20 42.75 7.04
C ALA A 617 -15.02 43.16 6.14
N ASP A 618 -14.19 44.10 6.60
CA ASP A 618 -12.98 44.50 5.88
C ASP A 618 -11.98 43.33 5.71
N LYS A 619 -11.77 42.56 6.78
CA LYS A 619 -10.86 41.38 6.76
C LYS A 619 -11.38 40.30 5.81
N LEU A 620 -12.67 39.95 5.87
CA LEU A 620 -13.30 38.99 4.97
C LEU A 620 -13.29 39.45 3.51
N SER A 621 -13.54 40.76 3.28
CA SER A 621 -13.48 41.34 1.92
C SER A 621 -12.07 41.23 1.32
N LYS A 622 -11.04 41.49 2.14
CA LYS A 622 -9.64 41.31 1.70
C LYS A 622 -9.34 39.84 1.36
N LEU A 623 -9.67 38.92 2.26
CA LEU A 623 -9.53 37.49 2.02
C LEU A 623 -10.30 37.02 0.78
N GLY A 624 -11.55 37.55 0.57
CA GLY A 624 -12.33 37.31 -0.64
C GLY A 624 -11.59 37.67 -1.94
N GLY A 625 -10.90 38.83 -1.91
CA GLY A 625 -10.06 39.26 -3.02
C GLY A 625 -8.86 38.36 -3.25
N GLU A 626 -8.18 37.93 -2.19
CA GLU A 626 -7.06 36.99 -2.24
C GLU A 626 -7.51 35.61 -2.79
N MET A 627 -8.60 35.03 -2.24
CA MET A 627 -9.19 33.78 -2.72
C MET A 627 -9.52 33.84 -4.22
N TYR A 628 -10.18 34.93 -4.66
CA TYR A 628 -10.55 35.07 -6.07
C TYR A 628 -9.33 35.20 -6.97
N ALA A 629 -8.30 35.94 -6.56
CA ALA A 629 -7.07 36.07 -7.32
C ALA A 629 -6.33 34.70 -7.44
N SER A 630 -6.25 33.91 -6.34
CA SER A 630 -5.66 32.58 -6.35
C SER A 630 -6.45 31.59 -7.21
N SER A 631 -7.80 31.70 -7.22
CA SER A 631 -8.61 30.82 -8.08
C SER A 631 -8.38 31.07 -9.57
N LEU A 632 -8.16 32.33 -9.98
CA LEU A 632 -7.83 32.66 -11.37
C LEU A 632 -6.45 32.14 -11.78
N LYS A 633 -5.47 32.17 -10.87
CA LYS A 633 -4.16 31.56 -11.13
C LYS A 633 -4.31 30.05 -11.34
N LEU A 634 -5.00 29.37 -10.45
CA LEU A 634 -5.23 27.92 -10.54
C LEU A 634 -5.98 27.52 -11.82
N GLU A 635 -6.96 28.33 -12.27
CA GLU A 635 -7.63 28.11 -13.55
C GLU A 635 -6.66 28.22 -14.74
N GLU A 636 -5.74 29.18 -14.71
CA GLU A 636 -4.74 29.36 -15.76
C GLU A 636 -3.70 28.24 -15.72
N GLY A 637 -3.18 27.89 -14.53
CA GLY A 637 -2.26 26.78 -14.35
C GLY A 637 -2.80 25.44 -14.87
N LEU A 638 -4.10 25.16 -14.65
CA LEU A 638 -4.75 23.97 -15.22
C LEU A 638 -4.82 23.98 -16.74
N LYS A 639 -5.05 25.15 -17.38
CA LYS A 639 -5.06 25.27 -18.85
C LYS A 639 -3.66 25.06 -19.42
N GLU A 640 -2.66 25.68 -18.81
CA GLU A 640 -1.26 25.52 -19.23
C GLU A 640 -0.80 24.06 -19.09
N ALA A 641 -1.14 23.41 -17.96
CA ALA A 641 -0.84 21.99 -17.74
C ALA A 641 -1.43 21.08 -18.83
N ALA A 642 -2.66 21.36 -19.28
CA ALA A 642 -3.34 20.58 -20.30
C ALA A 642 -2.70 20.69 -21.70
N GLU A 643 -1.93 21.75 -21.96
CA GLU A 643 -1.22 21.96 -23.24
C GLU A 643 0.13 21.24 -23.30
N ILE A 644 0.64 20.73 -22.18
CA ILE A 644 1.92 20.02 -22.11
C ILE A 644 1.72 18.58 -22.62
N GLY A 645 2.31 18.26 -23.76
CA GLY A 645 2.16 16.95 -24.39
C GLY A 645 3.16 15.88 -23.92
N ASP A 646 4.15 16.23 -23.10
CA ASP A 646 5.14 15.32 -22.54
C ASP A 646 4.74 14.97 -21.11
N SER A 647 4.53 13.70 -20.80
CA SER A 647 3.97 13.24 -19.51
C SER A 647 4.85 13.58 -18.31
N GLU A 648 6.19 13.50 -18.46
CA GLU A 648 7.12 13.84 -17.37
C GLU A 648 7.10 15.34 -17.08
N LYS A 649 7.16 16.17 -18.11
CA LYS A 649 7.08 17.63 -17.94
C LYS A 649 5.72 18.06 -17.42
N GLN A 650 4.66 17.41 -17.86
CA GLN A 650 3.30 17.66 -17.38
C GLN A 650 3.19 17.34 -15.89
N ALA A 651 3.67 16.18 -15.46
CA ALA A 651 3.64 15.77 -14.06
C ALA A 651 4.48 16.72 -13.17
N LEU A 652 5.65 17.15 -13.64
CA LEU A 652 6.46 18.16 -12.95
C LEU A 652 5.73 19.51 -12.85
N TYR A 653 5.05 19.94 -13.91
CA TYR A 653 4.28 21.18 -13.90
C TYR A 653 3.10 21.11 -12.90
N TYR A 654 2.39 19.98 -12.85
CA TYR A 654 1.36 19.76 -11.84
C TYR A 654 1.92 19.82 -10.42
N HIS A 655 3.11 19.28 -10.20
CA HIS A 655 3.77 19.32 -8.89
C HIS A 655 4.25 20.74 -8.54
N ASP A 656 5.02 21.38 -9.42
CA ASP A 656 5.74 22.61 -9.11
C ASP A 656 4.86 23.86 -9.17
N THR A 657 3.79 23.83 -9.99
CA THR A 657 2.92 25.00 -10.22
C THR A 657 1.52 24.76 -9.69
N VAL A 658 0.80 23.76 -10.18
CA VAL A 658 -0.62 23.58 -9.83
C VAL A 658 -0.80 23.28 -8.34
N LEU A 659 0.04 22.43 -7.73
CA LEU A 659 -0.03 22.15 -6.29
C LEU A 659 0.29 23.39 -5.43
N GLU A 660 1.24 24.25 -5.86
CA GLU A 660 1.54 25.50 -5.15
C GLU A 660 0.32 26.45 -5.18
N GLU A 661 -0.30 26.61 -6.37
CA GLU A 661 -1.50 27.44 -6.54
C GLU A 661 -2.70 26.90 -5.75
N MET A 662 -2.88 25.58 -5.69
CA MET A 662 -3.87 24.94 -4.81
C MET A 662 -3.60 25.29 -3.35
N GLY A 663 -2.33 25.29 -2.92
CA GLY A 663 -1.90 25.68 -1.56
C GLY A 663 -2.22 27.14 -1.24
N GLU A 664 -1.98 28.06 -2.19
CA GLU A 664 -2.33 29.47 -2.05
C GLU A 664 -3.85 29.67 -1.86
N LEU A 665 -4.65 29.05 -2.72
CA LEU A 665 -6.10 29.12 -2.64
C LEU A 665 -6.62 28.53 -1.32
N ARG A 666 -6.11 27.37 -0.91
CA ARG A 666 -6.44 26.73 0.36
C ARG A 666 -6.16 27.64 1.54
N SER A 667 -4.97 28.23 1.60
CA SER A 667 -4.54 29.07 2.72
C SER A 667 -5.49 30.28 2.91
N ALA A 668 -5.90 30.91 1.82
CA ALA A 668 -6.82 32.03 1.87
C ALA A 668 -8.26 31.61 2.27
N VAL A 669 -8.71 30.45 1.77
CA VAL A 669 -10.04 29.89 2.10
C VAL A 669 -10.10 29.46 3.56
N ASP A 670 -9.11 28.71 4.06
CA ASP A 670 -9.06 28.23 5.44
C ASP A 670 -9.04 29.41 6.44
N ALA A 671 -8.33 30.50 6.10
CA ALA A 671 -8.34 31.75 6.88
C ALA A 671 -9.72 32.42 6.87
N ALA A 672 -10.46 32.38 5.77
CA ALA A 672 -11.83 32.91 5.68
C ALA A 672 -12.84 32.00 6.40
N GLU A 673 -12.69 30.68 6.30
CA GLU A 673 -13.51 29.69 7.02
C GLU A 673 -13.47 29.94 8.53
N ALA A 674 -12.27 30.12 9.09
CA ALA A 674 -12.07 30.36 10.52
C ALA A 674 -12.82 31.64 11.05
N LEU A 675 -13.19 32.57 10.17
CA LEU A 675 -13.86 33.81 10.52
C LEU A 675 -15.35 33.84 10.13
N THR A 676 -15.75 32.92 9.23
CA THR A 676 -17.12 32.89 8.70
C THR A 676 -18.04 32.16 9.66
N GLY A 677 -19.19 32.76 9.92
CA GLY A 677 -20.18 32.16 10.83
C GLY A 677 -20.68 30.81 10.31
N GLY A 678 -20.70 29.79 11.16
CA GLY A 678 -20.98 28.40 10.79
C GLY A 678 -22.27 28.12 10.03
N LYS A 679 -23.29 28.98 10.22
CA LYS A 679 -24.56 28.88 9.47
C LYS A 679 -24.47 29.24 7.98
N TYR A 680 -23.36 29.84 7.54
CA TYR A 680 -23.14 30.19 6.13
C TYR A 680 -22.38 29.12 5.34
N LEU A 681 -21.56 28.33 6.02
CA LEU A 681 -20.83 27.21 5.43
C LEU A 681 -21.69 25.94 5.53
N ASP A 682 -22.07 25.35 4.40
CA ASP A 682 -22.95 24.16 4.36
C ASP A 682 -22.15 22.86 4.20
N TYR A 683 -20.86 22.87 4.50
CA TYR A 683 -20.03 21.67 4.54
C TYR A 683 -19.38 21.48 5.92
N PRO A 684 -19.15 20.23 6.34
CA PRO A 684 -18.57 19.91 7.64
C PRO A 684 -17.14 20.42 7.80
N THR A 685 -16.87 21.00 8.97
CA THR A 685 -15.53 21.41 9.39
C THR A 685 -14.66 20.21 9.78
N TYR A 686 -13.35 20.44 9.93
CA TYR A 686 -12.41 19.40 10.43
C TYR A 686 -12.83 18.84 11.80
N GLY A 687 -13.33 19.71 12.70
CA GLY A 687 -13.80 19.25 14.00
C GLY A 687 -14.99 18.29 13.89
N GLU A 688 -15.94 18.56 13.00
CA GLU A 688 -17.08 17.69 12.75
C GLU A 688 -16.69 16.38 12.09
N LEU A 689 -15.74 16.39 11.15
CA LEU A 689 -15.26 15.19 10.47
C LEU A 689 -14.45 14.29 11.40
N LEU A 690 -13.49 14.85 12.15
CA LEU A 690 -12.57 14.10 13.00
C LEU A 690 -13.20 13.60 14.30
N PHE A 691 -14.21 14.34 14.82
CA PHE A 691 -14.86 14.02 16.10
C PHE A 691 -16.35 13.66 15.95
N GLY A 692 -16.90 13.67 14.75
CA GLY A 692 -18.33 13.48 14.49
C GLY A 692 -18.84 12.04 14.56
N VAL A 693 -17.95 11.05 14.63
CA VAL A 693 -18.36 9.65 14.88
C VAL A 693 -18.71 9.55 16.37
N ASN A 694 -19.98 9.70 16.67
CA ASN A 694 -20.52 9.54 18.00
C ASN A 694 -20.96 8.09 18.26
N GLU A 695 -21.17 7.74 19.52
CA GLU A 695 -21.59 6.40 19.96
C GLU A 695 -22.92 5.94 19.36
#